data_b6decdac8ad7f09b381db2cc9d7a1b0d
#
_entry.id   b6decdac8ad7f09b381db2cc9d7a1b0d
#
_cell.length_a   1.000
_cell.length_b   1.000
_cell.length_c   1.000
_cell.angle_alpha   90.00
_cell.angle_beta   90.00
_cell.angle_gamma   90.00
#
_symmetry.space_group_name_H-M   'P 1'
#
loop_
_entity.id
_entity.type
_entity.pdbx_description
1 polymer ?
#
loop_
_entity_poly.entity_id
_entity_poly.type
_entity_poly.pdbx_seq_one_letter_code
_entity_poly.pdbx_strand_id
1 'polypeptide(L)'
;MTRISTPADARPRSDRFRCGGRECNFLAVIILVSFLAKPVVAGESLFERDVLPILTKNCLGCHGGLRQKGGLEMRTIAAGLKGGKTGPAWKSGDLKGSEAWNQIASDEMPPNKGKLSAAEKEHLKNWIQSGLPAVADRRKNADPILKPGSKHEVRQVATAIDQHVQRGLEEAKLKPMPTIGDAEFLRRIYLDLAGRVPTAEKAAKFLDNQDPDKRAKLIDSLLESKDFASHFGYTWQDWMLPPVLPANFNNGTNIGGHAQRLGVRMGERVAKGDGWDRIVSDILTAQGTSADPGDLNFFQLNGTPNGLPLPHGTAKLIGSIFMGVQLRCAECHDDPYRDLSQKEFWAMSAFFQRMYGEENFRKVVEFPFGFEETDRTKESMELSKKLKEQGFKPSPAPAQIVIPDTAFKNIGMTVQAGFLKGPEFRTDKAESLRPHFAAWLTKKENPYFSKAFANRMWFYFIARGIVQPVDDFRDLNPPSHPGLIAMLANEFGDSGFDVKHLLRCICNSETYQRSSRIPEGMKEPAVRALTAAYGRGPMRLMRAEVFYASLRQVYGGDELDLRVLDAKGENTKGESFSVGGPEQEFVRTFCIDKGDATEYVHGIPQRLAMLNHPRLLKGSDVLDAFRRPTPKASPDQIVEWLYLSTLSRRPTDLERSETKAFLEKSPNDYMRVLWSLVNRSEYLLVR
;
A
#
# COMPACT_ATOMS: atom_id res chain seq x y z
N MET A 1 -0.17 37.56 37.62
CA MET A 1 -1.12 37.52 38.74
C MET A 1 -2.51 37.46 38.13
N THR A 2 -3.15 36.34 38.19
CA THR A 2 -4.57 36.09 38.47
C THR A 2 -4.83 34.60 38.33
N ARG A 3 -5.05 33.97 39.49
CA ARG A 3 -5.44 32.56 39.64
C ARG A 3 -6.88 32.39 39.17
N ILE A 4 -7.17 31.31 38.45
CA ILE A 4 -8.53 30.81 38.28
C ILE A 4 -8.57 29.40 38.83
N SER A 5 -9.46 29.24 39.81
CA SER A 5 -9.75 28.10 40.63
C SER A 5 -10.55 27.04 39.88
N THR A 6 -10.24 25.79 40.15
CA THR A 6 -11.03 24.59 39.83
C THR A 6 -12.24 24.45 40.78
N PRO A 7 -13.37 23.90 40.33
CA PRO A 7 -14.37 23.31 41.23
C PRO A 7 -14.32 21.77 41.17
N ALA A 8 -14.42 21.23 42.37
CA ALA A 8 -14.48 19.83 42.72
C ALA A 8 -15.90 19.26 42.67
N ASP A 9 -15.94 17.93 42.51
CA ASP A 9 -16.98 16.98 42.93
C ASP A 9 -18.46 17.20 42.56
N ALA A 10 -18.96 16.30 41.73
CA ALA A 10 -20.39 15.90 41.71
C ALA A 10 -20.53 14.39 41.53
N ARG A 11 -20.89 13.70 42.60
CA ARG A 11 -21.32 12.28 42.58
C ARG A 11 -22.76 12.18 42.04
N PRO A 12 -23.12 11.17 41.29
CA PRO A 12 -24.52 10.96 40.84
C PRO A 12 -25.33 10.32 41.98
N ARG A 13 -26.51 10.90 42.21
CA ARG A 13 -27.54 10.39 43.13
C ARG A 13 -28.27 9.19 42.47
N SER A 14 -28.46 8.17 43.32
CA SER A 14 -29.36 7.03 43.04
C SER A 14 -30.80 7.43 43.24
N ASP A 15 -31.62 7.45 42.20
CA ASP A 15 -33.09 7.51 42.34
C ASP A 15 -33.66 6.11 42.35
N ARG A 16 -34.25 5.76 43.50
CA ARG A 16 -35.06 4.56 43.69
C ARG A 16 -36.49 4.84 43.19
N PHE A 17 -36.90 4.14 42.13
CA PHE A 17 -38.34 4.02 41.83
C PHE A 17 -38.94 2.85 42.62
N ARG A 18 -39.92 3.16 43.46
CA ARG A 18 -40.84 2.19 44.08
C ARG A 18 -42.00 1.97 43.13
N CYS A 19 -42.31 0.73 42.82
CA CYS A 19 -43.64 0.31 42.36
C CYS A 19 -44.12 -0.89 43.17
N GLY A 20 -45.40 -0.82 43.52
CA GLY A 20 -46.06 -1.63 44.54
C GLY A 20 -46.32 -3.09 44.18
N GLY A 21 -46.56 -3.78 45.23
CA GLY A 21 -46.88 -5.14 45.57
C GLY A 21 -47.60 -6.04 44.57
N ARG A 22 -47.01 -7.23 44.48
CA ARG A 22 -47.67 -8.52 44.47
C ARG A 22 -46.58 -9.59 44.58
N GLU A 23 -46.72 -10.42 45.61
CA GLU A 23 -45.87 -11.60 45.82
C GLU A 23 -46.13 -12.62 44.68
N CYS A 24 -45.08 -13.00 43.98
CA CYS A 24 -45.06 -14.22 43.18
C CYS A 24 -43.89 -15.07 43.62
N ASN A 25 -44.21 -16.16 44.31
CA ASN A 25 -43.29 -17.24 44.61
C ASN A 25 -42.80 -17.89 43.30
N PHE A 26 -41.55 -17.68 42.95
CA PHE A 26 -40.90 -18.50 41.94
C PHE A 26 -39.92 -19.46 42.59
N LEU A 27 -40.26 -20.75 42.55
CA LEU A 27 -39.34 -21.84 42.84
C LEU A 27 -38.13 -21.73 41.88
N ALA A 28 -36.98 -21.44 42.41
CA ALA A 28 -35.71 -21.48 41.66
C ALA A 28 -35.30 -22.96 41.50
N VAL A 29 -35.57 -23.53 40.33
CA VAL A 29 -34.96 -24.77 39.89
C VAL A 29 -33.57 -24.42 39.38
N ILE A 30 -32.55 -24.68 40.19
CA ILE A 30 -31.16 -24.62 39.80
C ILE A 30 -30.86 -25.81 38.90
N ILE A 31 -30.99 -25.66 37.57
CA ILE A 31 -30.42 -26.59 36.60
C ILE A 31 -28.92 -26.35 36.54
N LEU A 32 -28.15 -27.21 37.21
CA LEU A 32 -26.71 -27.29 37.07
C LEU A 32 -26.37 -27.81 35.65
N VAL A 33 -26.33 -26.92 34.67
CA VAL A 33 -25.78 -27.27 33.35
C VAL A 33 -24.27 -27.36 33.49
N SER A 34 -23.78 -28.56 33.72
CA SER A 34 -22.36 -28.88 33.60
C SER A 34 -21.97 -28.64 32.14
N PHE A 35 -21.41 -27.46 31.85
CA PHE A 35 -20.68 -27.24 30.61
C PHE A 35 -19.44 -28.14 30.64
N LEU A 36 -19.58 -29.35 30.10
CA LEU A 36 -18.44 -30.11 29.59
C LEU A 36 -17.85 -29.28 28.46
N ALA A 37 -16.92 -28.38 28.79
CA ALA A 37 -16.03 -27.78 27.83
C ALA A 37 -15.29 -28.93 27.13
N LYS A 38 -15.72 -29.30 25.92
CA LYS A 38 -14.91 -30.15 25.06
C LYS A 38 -13.54 -29.48 24.99
N PRO A 39 -12.44 -30.25 25.21
CA PRO A 39 -11.12 -29.69 25.01
C PRO A 39 -11.09 -29.16 23.58
N VAL A 40 -10.87 -27.86 23.43
CA VAL A 40 -10.47 -27.27 22.17
C VAL A 40 -9.17 -27.97 21.83
N VAL A 41 -9.19 -28.83 20.82
CA VAL A 41 -7.98 -29.39 20.26
C VAL A 41 -7.17 -28.18 19.82
N ALA A 42 -6.17 -27.82 20.61
CA ALA A 42 -5.27 -26.73 20.32
C ALA A 42 -4.64 -27.06 18.98
N GLY A 43 -5.01 -26.33 17.94
CA GLY A 43 -4.35 -26.43 16.65
C GLY A 43 -2.87 -26.20 16.88
N GLU A 44 -2.01 -26.92 16.16
CA GLU A 44 -0.58 -26.80 16.23
C GLU A 44 -0.14 -25.33 16.14
N SER A 45 0.62 -24.86 17.16
CA SER A 45 1.13 -23.50 17.21
C SER A 45 2.23 -23.32 16.16
N LEU A 46 2.18 -22.23 15.41
CA LEU A 46 3.16 -21.89 14.37
C LEU A 46 3.99 -20.69 14.81
N PHE A 47 5.27 -20.66 14.42
CA PHE A 47 6.21 -19.64 14.87
C PHE A 47 5.69 -18.22 14.56
N GLU A 48 5.40 -17.92 13.31
CA GLU A 48 5.05 -16.58 12.86
C GLU A 48 3.66 -16.13 13.34
N ARG A 49 2.72 -17.07 13.46
CA ARG A 49 1.33 -16.78 13.83
C ARG A 49 1.14 -16.64 15.34
N ASP A 50 1.73 -17.55 16.11
CA ASP A 50 1.40 -17.72 17.52
C ASP A 50 2.57 -17.40 18.46
N VAL A 51 3.81 -17.70 18.04
CA VAL A 51 5.00 -17.58 18.88
C VAL A 51 5.67 -16.21 18.74
N LEU A 52 5.91 -15.76 17.51
CA LEU A 52 6.60 -14.51 17.25
C LEU A 52 5.90 -13.27 17.84
N PRO A 53 4.57 -13.14 17.85
CA PRO A 53 3.89 -12.06 18.57
C PRO A 53 4.16 -12.07 20.07
N ILE A 54 4.20 -13.25 20.69
CA ILE A 54 4.54 -13.43 22.12
C ILE A 54 5.97 -12.97 22.37
N LEU A 55 6.93 -13.41 21.55
CA LEU A 55 8.33 -13.02 21.64
C LEU A 55 8.52 -11.53 21.44
N THR A 56 7.86 -10.94 20.44
CA THR A 56 7.94 -9.52 20.14
C THR A 56 7.49 -8.67 21.30
N LYS A 57 6.38 -9.03 21.93
CA LYS A 57 5.81 -8.33 23.08
C LYS A 57 6.67 -8.45 24.33
N ASN A 58 7.23 -9.63 24.63
CA ASN A 58 7.78 -9.96 25.94
C ASN A 58 9.30 -10.17 25.95
N CYS A 59 9.95 -10.52 24.83
CA CYS A 59 11.32 -11.03 24.80
C CYS A 59 12.29 -10.19 23.96
N LEU A 60 11.86 -9.74 22.75
CA LEU A 60 12.75 -9.13 21.76
C LEU A 60 13.31 -7.76 22.19
N GLY A 61 12.71 -7.10 23.16
CA GLY A 61 13.28 -5.88 23.77
C GLY A 61 14.65 -6.11 24.44
N CYS A 62 14.95 -7.36 24.85
CA CYS A 62 16.21 -7.74 25.48
C CYS A 62 16.98 -8.80 24.67
N HIS A 63 16.30 -9.64 23.87
CA HIS A 63 16.84 -10.75 23.10
C HIS A 63 16.56 -10.60 21.60
N GLY A 64 16.66 -9.37 21.10
CA GLY A 64 16.48 -9.03 19.70
C GLY A 64 17.73 -8.43 19.07
N GLY A 65 17.60 -7.78 17.91
CA GLY A 65 18.74 -7.25 17.15
C GLY A 65 19.56 -6.20 17.86
N LEU A 66 18.92 -5.26 18.59
CA LEU A 66 19.62 -4.18 19.30
C LEU A 66 20.24 -4.60 20.62
N ARG A 67 19.65 -5.54 21.30
CA ARG A 67 20.11 -6.05 22.60
C ARG A 67 20.06 -7.56 22.58
N GLN A 68 21.20 -8.17 22.78
CA GLN A 68 21.35 -9.61 22.90
C GLN A 68 21.87 -9.97 24.29
N LYS A 69 21.03 -9.71 25.31
CA LYS A 69 21.38 -10.06 26.67
C LYS A 69 21.71 -11.56 26.76
N GLY A 70 22.86 -11.89 27.36
CA GLY A 70 23.35 -13.27 27.38
C GLY A 70 23.82 -13.78 26.02
N GLY A 71 24.01 -12.93 25.01
CA GLY A 71 24.35 -13.34 23.65
C GLY A 71 23.21 -14.05 22.90
N LEU A 72 21.98 -13.97 23.45
CA LEU A 72 20.81 -14.65 22.89
C LEU A 72 20.02 -13.74 21.95
N GLU A 73 19.72 -14.26 20.78
CA GLU A 73 18.79 -13.69 19.83
C GLU A 73 17.61 -14.64 19.60
N MET A 74 16.37 -14.11 19.54
CA MET A 74 15.15 -14.90 19.43
C MET A 74 14.22 -14.47 18.28
N ARG A 75 14.68 -13.63 17.34
CA ARG A 75 13.85 -13.15 16.21
C ARG A 75 13.54 -14.24 15.18
N THR A 76 14.39 -15.27 15.10
CA THR A 76 14.19 -16.37 14.16
C THR A 76 14.36 -17.71 14.87
N ILE A 77 13.75 -18.76 14.31
CA ILE A 77 13.92 -20.13 14.82
C ILE A 77 15.41 -20.50 14.85
N ALA A 78 16.13 -20.22 13.76
CA ALA A 78 17.56 -20.53 13.65
C ALA A 78 18.41 -19.81 14.69
N ALA A 79 18.15 -18.53 14.97
CA ALA A 79 18.87 -17.78 15.98
C ALA A 79 18.63 -18.33 17.40
N GLY A 80 17.40 -18.72 17.71
CA GLY A 80 17.10 -19.34 18.99
C GLY A 80 17.64 -20.77 19.14
N LEU A 81 17.71 -21.53 18.05
CA LEU A 81 18.40 -22.84 18.03
C LEU A 81 19.91 -22.70 18.27
N LYS A 82 20.54 -21.63 17.71
CA LYS A 82 21.94 -21.29 18.00
C LYS A 82 22.14 -20.98 19.49
N GLY A 83 21.17 -20.27 20.09
CA GLY A 83 21.13 -19.94 21.50
C GLY A 83 22.08 -18.83 21.93
N GLY A 84 22.25 -18.69 23.25
CA GLY A 84 23.12 -17.72 23.91
C GLY A 84 24.18 -18.40 24.77
N LYS A 85 24.70 -17.66 25.77
CA LYS A 85 25.75 -18.12 26.68
C LYS A 85 25.36 -19.38 27.50
N THR A 86 24.08 -19.58 27.79
CA THR A 86 23.55 -20.69 28.61
C THR A 86 23.06 -21.88 27.78
N GLY A 87 23.04 -21.74 26.44
CA GLY A 87 22.59 -22.80 25.55
C GLY A 87 21.50 -22.36 24.58
N PRO A 88 20.91 -23.30 23.81
CA PRO A 88 19.84 -23.00 22.88
C PRO A 88 18.57 -22.49 23.60
N ALA A 89 17.95 -21.46 23.05
CA ALA A 89 16.67 -20.97 23.57
C ALA A 89 15.58 -22.02 23.48
N TRP A 90 15.57 -22.75 22.39
CA TRP A 90 14.68 -23.92 22.13
C TRP A 90 15.38 -25.03 21.40
N LYS A 91 14.89 -26.26 21.62
CA LYS A 91 15.25 -27.47 20.89
C LYS A 91 14.00 -28.15 20.38
N SER A 92 14.03 -28.58 19.14
CA SER A 92 12.89 -29.23 18.49
C SER A 92 12.45 -30.48 19.27
N GLY A 93 11.19 -30.50 19.71
CA GLY A 93 10.61 -31.61 20.47
C GLY A 93 11.06 -31.75 21.92
N ASP A 94 12.03 -30.96 22.39
CA ASP A 94 12.67 -31.12 23.70
C ASP A 94 12.45 -29.88 24.59
N LEU A 95 11.43 -29.91 25.42
CA LEU A 95 11.15 -28.84 26.39
C LEU A 95 12.24 -28.69 27.44
N LYS A 96 12.79 -29.81 27.95
CA LYS A 96 13.81 -29.76 29.03
C LYS A 96 15.13 -29.20 28.51
N GLY A 97 15.47 -29.48 27.27
CA GLY A 97 16.64 -28.91 26.60
C GLY A 97 16.48 -27.51 26.06
N SER A 98 15.27 -26.89 26.20
CA SER A 98 14.95 -25.57 25.73
C SER A 98 15.10 -24.54 26.88
N GLU A 99 16.25 -23.84 26.92
CA GLU A 99 16.58 -22.94 28.03
C GLU A 99 15.56 -21.80 28.21
N ALA A 100 15.08 -21.19 27.11
CA ALA A 100 14.06 -20.16 27.18
C ALA A 100 12.74 -20.68 27.78
N TRP A 101 12.38 -21.95 27.48
CA TRP A 101 11.20 -22.54 28.09
C TRP A 101 11.38 -22.74 29.61
N ASN A 102 12.53 -23.23 30.03
CA ASN A 102 12.80 -23.44 31.45
C ASN A 102 12.65 -22.14 32.26
N GLN A 103 13.21 -21.06 31.74
CA GLN A 103 13.13 -19.73 32.35
C GLN A 103 11.71 -19.11 32.33
N ILE A 104 10.94 -19.41 31.29
CA ILE A 104 9.53 -18.97 31.15
C ILE A 104 8.62 -19.81 32.05
N ALA A 105 8.85 -21.10 32.13
CA ALA A 105 8.06 -22.02 32.96
C ALA A 105 8.23 -21.74 34.45
N SER A 106 9.46 -21.39 34.89
CA SER A 106 9.78 -21.01 36.29
C SER A 106 9.42 -19.54 36.61
N ASP A 107 8.89 -18.78 35.66
CA ASP A 107 8.59 -17.36 35.79
C ASP A 107 9.82 -16.46 36.09
N GLU A 108 11.03 -16.91 35.76
CA GLU A 108 12.25 -16.11 35.85
C GLU A 108 12.35 -15.10 34.70
N MET A 109 11.77 -15.44 33.54
CA MET A 109 11.66 -14.56 32.37
C MET A 109 10.20 -14.32 31.97
N PRO A 110 9.86 -13.05 31.64
CA PRO A 110 10.60 -11.78 31.67
C PRO A 110 10.87 -11.27 33.08
N PRO A 111 12.04 -10.63 33.35
CA PRO A 111 12.53 -10.41 34.74
C PRO A 111 11.73 -9.40 35.56
N ASN A 112 10.99 -8.47 34.99
CA ASN A 112 10.49 -7.33 35.77
C ASN A 112 9.05 -6.89 35.55
N LYS A 113 8.29 -7.47 34.60
CA LYS A 113 6.89 -7.09 34.35
C LYS A 113 6.15 -8.19 33.62
N GLY A 114 5.01 -8.57 34.17
CA GLY A 114 3.99 -9.29 33.43
C GLY A 114 4.48 -10.66 32.95
N LYS A 115 4.42 -11.63 33.82
CA LYS A 115 4.61 -13.04 33.43
C LYS A 115 3.72 -13.35 32.23
N LEU A 116 4.15 -14.28 31.39
CA LEU A 116 3.33 -14.76 30.30
C LEU A 116 2.03 -15.37 30.85
N SER A 117 0.93 -15.12 30.19
CA SER A 117 -0.34 -15.77 30.51
C SER A 117 -0.24 -17.28 30.30
N ALA A 118 -1.11 -18.05 30.94
CA ALA A 118 -1.17 -19.49 30.76
C ALA A 118 -1.36 -19.88 29.28
N ALA A 119 -2.14 -19.10 28.51
CA ALA A 119 -2.33 -19.31 27.08
C ALA A 119 -1.05 -19.06 26.28
N GLU A 120 -0.30 -17.98 26.57
CA GLU A 120 0.98 -17.70 25.89
C GLU A 120 2.03 -18.77 26.21
N LYS A 121 2.08 -19.26 27.45
CA LYS A 121 2.94 -20.39 27.82
C LYS A 121 2.55 -21.67 27.10
N GLU A 122 1.26 -21.97 26.99
CA GLU A 122 0.77 -23.16 26.29
C GLU A 122 1.09 -23.11 24.77
N HIS A 123 0.98 -21.96 24.13
CA HIS A 123 1.41 -21.78 22.74
C HIS A 123 2.90 -22.09 22.54
N LEU A 124 3.77 -21.55 23.40
CA LEU A 124 5.21 -21.80 23.34
C LEU A 124 5.54 -23.26 23.59
N LYS A 125 4.92 -23.88 24.60
CA LYS A 125 5.10 -25.29 24.92
C LYS A 125 4.73 -26.20 23.75
N ASN A 126 3.51 -26.02 23.23
CA ASN A 126 3.00 -26.81 22.11
C ASN A 126 3.86 -26.63 20.87
N TRP A 127 4.33 -25.41 20.60
CA TRP A 127 5.23 -25.12 19.48
C TRP A 127 6.57 -25.86 19.61
N ILE A 128 7.20 -25.84 20.78
CA ILE A 128 8.46 -26.55 21.00
C ILE A 128 8.25 -28.06 20.87
N GLN A 129 7.19 -28.63 21.49
CA GLN A 129 6.87 -30.05 21.46
C GLN A 129 6.52 -30.56 20.06
N SER A 130 5.87 -29.74 19.24
CA SER A 130 5.52 -30.10 17.85
C SER A 130 6.68 -29.96 16.85
N GLY A 131 7.89 -29.63 17.31
CA GLY A 131 9.07 -29.63 16.46
C GLY A 131 9.43 -28.27 15.88
N LEU A 132 8.98 -27.17 16.47
CA LEU A 132 9.24 -25.78 16.05
C LEU A 132 8.65 -25.45 14.66
N PRO A 133 7.39 -25.78 14.36
CA PRO A 133 6.86 -25.55 13.03
C PRO A 133 6.72 -24.07 12.71
N ALA A 134 7.08 -23.71 11.47
CA ALA A 134 6.91 -22.40 10.89
C ALA A 134 5.82 -22.41 9.81
N VAL A 135 5.18 -21.26 9.58
CA VAL A 135 4.24 -21.10 8.46
C VAL A 135 4.94 -21.39 7.13
N ALA A 136 6.19 -20.94 7.01
CA ALA A 136 6.99 -21.12 5.80
C ALA A 136 7.30 -22.59 5.50
N ASP A 137 7.51 -23.43 6.52
CA ASP A 137 7.90 -24.82 6.31
C ASP A 137 6.75 -25.70 5.81
N ARG A 138 5.53 -25.44 6.28
CA ARG A 138 4.35 -26.17 5.79
C ARG A 138 4.03 -25.86 4.32
N ARG A 139 4.40 -24.68 3.85
CA ARG A 139 4.08 -24.20 2.50
C ARG A 139 5.21 -24.41 1.50
N LYS A 140 6.45 -24.65 1.98
CA LYS A 140 7.59 -25.06 1.13
C LYS A 140 7.43 -26.46 0.54
N ASN A 141 6.69 -27.33 1.22
CA ASN A 141 6.50 -28.73 0.82
C ASN A 141 5.25 -28.95 -0.05
N ALA A 142 4.46 -27.90 -0.36
CA ALA A 142 3.39 -28.03 -1.32
C ALA A 142 3.97 -27.84 -2.72
N ASP A 143 3.75 -28.81 -3.62
CA ASP A 143 4.08 -28.67 -5.03
C ASP A 143 3.54 -27.34 -5.57
N PRO A 144 4.35 -26.61 -6.35
CA PRO A 144 3.89 -25.37 -6.95
C PRO A 144 2.66 -25.64 -7.82
N ILE A 145 1.61 -24.82 -7.65
CA ILE A 145 0.36 -24.93 -8.44
C ILE A 145 0.65 -24.71 -9.93
N LEU A 146 1.57 -23.79 -10.23
CA LEU A 146 2.11 -23.57 -11.57
C LEU A 146 3.63 -23.78 -11.53
N LYS A 147 4.17 -24.45 -12.54
CA LYS A 147 5.62 -24.65 -12.66
C LYS A 147 6.27 -23.35 -13.11
N PRO A 148 7.27 -22.82 -12.37
CA PRO A 148 8.01 -21.65 -12.81
C PRO A 148 8.87 -21.96 -14.04
N GLY A 149 9.22 -20.95 -14.83
CA GLY A 149 10.14 -21.03 -15.95
C GLY A 149 9.53 -20.67 -17.31
N SER A 150 8.22 -20.50 -17.39
CA SER A 150 7.53 -20.03 -18.61
C SER A 150 6.29 -19.23 -18.27
N LYS A 151 5.93 -18.28 -19.14
CA LYS A 151 4.66 -17.54 -19.08
C LYS A 151 3.48 -18.50 -19.26
N HIS A 152 2.48 -18.38 -18.41
CA HIS A 152 1.25 -19.15 -18.46
C HIS A 152 0.09 -18.34 -19.05
N GLU A 153 -0.95 -19.05 -19.48
CA GLU A 153 -2.19 -18.43 -19.90
C GLU A 153 -2.90 -17.72 -18.73
N VAL A 154 -3.50 -16.57 -19.00
CA VAL A 154 -4.17 -15.73 -17.98
C VAL A 154 -5.14 -16.53 -17.11
N ARG A 155 -5.94 -17.41 -17.74
CA ARG A 155 -6.93 -18.23 -17.04
C ARG A 155 -6.29 -19.25 -16.08
N GLN A 156 -5.15 -19.82 -16.46
CA GLN A 156 -4.41 -20.74 -15.59
C GLN A 156 -3.88 -20.02 -14.36
N VAL A 157 -3.29 -18.83 -14.53
CA VAL A 157 -2.77 -18.02 -13.43
C VAL A 157 -3.91 -17.53 -12.52
N ALA A 158 -5.01 -17.06 -13.09
CA ALA A 158 -6.19 -16.65 -12.32
C ALA A 158 -6.74 -17.80 -11.45
N THR A 159 -6.87 -19.00 -12.03
CA THR A 159 -7.27 -20.21 -11.29
C THR A 159 -6.26 -20.56 -10.19
N ALA A 160 -4.97 -20.43 -10.46
CA ALA A 160 -3.93 -20.70 -9.48
C ALA A 160 -3.94 -19.68 -8.32
N ILE A 161 -4.24 -18.40 -8.59
CA ILE A 161 -4.49 -17.40 -7.55
C ILE A 161 -5.60 -17.88 -6.62
N ASP A 162 -6.74 -18.29 -7.18
CA ASP A 162 -7.90 -18.72 -6.41
C ASP A 162 -7.60 -19.99 -5.59
N GLN A 163 -6.84 -20.93 -6.14
CA GLN A 163 -6.41 -22.12 -5.42
C GLN A 163 -5.50 -21.79 -4.22
N HIS A 164 -4.56 -20.84 -4.38
CA HIS A 164 -3.72 -20.40 -3.26
C HIS A 164 -4.54 -19.74 -2.15
N VAL A 165 -5.51 -18.90 -2.51
CA VAL A 165 -6.40 -18.25 -1.55
C VAL A 165 -7.33 -19.27 -0.89
N GLN A 166 -7.86 -20.21 -1.67
CA GLN A 166 -8.74 -21.27 -1.16
C GLN A 166 -8.02 -22.16 -0.12
N ARG A 167 -6.77 -22.54 -0.34
CA ARG A 167 -5.96 -23.26 0.65
C ARG A 167 -5.85 -22.46 1.97
N GLY A 168 -5.59 -21.16 1.89
CA GLY A 168 -5.52 -20.30 3.10
C GLY A 168 -6.86 -20.20 3.84
N LEU A 169 -7.99 -20.18 3.11
CA LEU A 169 -9.34 -20.20 3.69
C LEU A 169 -9.65 -21.53 4.37
N GLU A 170 -9.29 -22.65 3.75
CA GLU A 170 -9.47 -24.00 4.31
C GLU A 170 -8.68 -24.19 5.60
N GLU A 171 -7.41 -23.77 5.61
CA GLU A 171 -6.56 -23.76 6.81
C GLU A 171 -7.20 -22.93 7.94
N ALA A 172 -7.79 -21.79 7.60
CA ALA A 172 -8.49 -20.90 8.52
C ALA A 172 -9.92 -21.36 8.85
N LYS A 173 -10.46 -22.42 8.21
CA LYS A 173 -11.83 -22.90 8.29
C LYS A 173 -12.88 -21.82 7.96
N LEU A 174 -12.57 -21.01 6.97
CA LEU A 174 -13.40 -19.91 6.48
C LEU A 174 -14.00 -20.26 5.11
N LYS A 175 -15.20 -19.74 4.84
CA LYS A 175 -15.83 -19.82 3.52
C LYS A 175 -15.70 -18.49 2.80
N PRO A 176 -15.32 -18.48 1.50
CA PRO A 176 -15.24 -17.25 0.73
C PRO A 176 -16.63 -16.65 0.48
N MET A 177 -16.65 -15.33 0.28
CA MET A 177 -17.84 -14.64 -0.22
C MET A 177 -18.08 -15.00 -1.69
N PRO A 178 -19.34 -14.98 -2.16
CA PRO A 178 -19.64 -15.21 -3.57
C PRO A 178 -19.06 -14.11 -4.45
N THR A 179 -18.95 -14.38 -5.75
CA THR A 179 -18.59 -13.37 -6.76
C THR A 179 -19.71 -12.34 -6.92
N ILE A 180 -19.30 -11.12 -7.29
CA ILE A 180 -20.22 -9.99 -7.50
C ILE A 180 -20.94 -10.07 -8.86
N GLY A 181 -22.09 -9.40 -8.92
CA GLY A 181 -22.82 -9.22 -10.18
C GLY A 181 -22.11 -8.28 -11.16
N ASP A 182 -22.57 -8.27 -12.39
CA ASP A 182 -21.93 -7.53 -13.49
C ASP A 182 -21.87 -6.02 -13.28
N ALA A 183 -22.88 -5.42 -12.65
CA ALA A 183 -22.89 -3.99 -12.38
C ALA A 183 -21.80 -3.58 -11.36
N GLU A 184 -21.65 -4.37 -10.29
CA GLU A 184 -20.62 -4.14 -9.27
C GLU A 184 -19.22 -4.42 -9.85
N PHE A 185 -19.08 -5.48 -10.66
CA PHE A 185 -17.84 -5.77 -11.39
C PHE A 185 -17.45 -4.63 -12.35
N LEU A 186 -18.39 -4.18 -13.18
CA LEU A 186 -18.18 -3.09 -14.13
C LEU A 186 -17.64 -1.84 -13.42
N ARG A 187 -18.29 -1.45 -12.33
CA ARG A 187 -17.86 -0.28 -11.56
C ARG A 187 -16.48 -0.47 -10.98
N ARG A 188 -16.21 -1.60 -10.32
CA ARG A 188 -14.92 -1.91 -9.70
C ARG A 188 -13.79 -1.85 -10.71
N ILE A 189 -13.94 -2.55 -11.84
CA ILE A 189 -12.86 -2.66 -12.83
C ILE A 189 -12.57 -1.32 -13.54
N TYR A 190 -13.61 -0.49 -13.77
CA TYR A 190 -13.42 0.86 -14.31
C TYR A 190 -12.65 1.77 -13.36
N LEU A 191 -13.01 1.76 -12.07
CA LEU A 191 -12.33 2.55 -11.05
C LEU A 191 -10.88 2.10 -10.86
N ASP A 192 -10.61 0.80 -10.98
CA ASP A 192 -9.28 0.23 -10.75
C ASP A 192 -8.36 0.35 -11.97
N LEU A 193 -8.88 0.20 -13.18
CA LEU A 193 -8.06 0.25 -14.39
C LEU A 193 -8.13 1.60 -15.12
N ALA A 194 -9.31 2.22 -15.22
CA ALA A 194 -9.47 3.48 -15.95
C ALA A 194 -9.45 4.71 -15.03
N GLY A 195 -9.44 4.54 -13.70
CA GLY A 195 -9.41 5.62 -12.73
C GLY A 195 -10.65 6.52 -12.73
N ARG A 196 -11.79 6.04 -13.25
CA ARG A 196 -13.06 6.77 -13.28
C ARG A 196 -14.24 5.83 -13.52
N VAL A 197 -15.46 6.30 -13.29
CA VAL A 197 -16.68 5.56 -13.62
C VAL A 197 -16.86 5.41 -15.16
N PRO A 198 -17.54 4.37 -15.65
CA PRO A 198 -17.92 4.30 -17.06
C PRO A 198 -18.94 5.37 -17.45
N THR A 199 -19.02 5.72 -18.74
CA THR A 199 -20.17 6.50 -19.24
C THR A 199 -21.43 5.66 -19.19
N ALA A 200 -22.61 6.30 -19.20
CA ALA A 200 -23.90 5.60 -19.18
C ALA A 200 -24.04 4.62 -20.36
N GLU A 201 -23.59 5.00 -21.55
CA GLU A 201 -23.65 4.17 -22.75
C GLU A 201 -22.77 2.92 -22.63
N LYS A 202 -21.55 3.08 -22.11
CA LYS A 202 -20.63 1.97 -21.85
C LYS A 202 -21.19 1.03 -20.78
N ALA A 203 -21.81 1.61 -19.74
CA ALA A 203 -22.44 0.83 -18.69
C ALA A 203 -23.63 0.02 -19.22
N ALA A 204 -24.56 0.64 -19.94
CA ALA A 204 -25.70 -0.03 -20.56
C ALA A 204 -25.24 -1.14 -21.51
N LYS A 205 -24.32 -0.83 -22.43
CA LYS A 205 -23.78 -1.82 -23.38
C LYS A 205 -23.18 -3.06 -22.70
N PHE A 206 -22.43 -2.87 -21.61
CA PHE A 206 -21.85 -3.99 -20.87
C PHE A 206 -22.91 -4.82 -20.15
N LEU A 207 -23.87 -4.16 -19.49
CA LEU A 207 -24.92 -4.83 -18.74
C LEU A 207 -25.86 -5.63 -19.64
N ASP A 208 -26.13 -5.15 -20.86
CA ASP A 208 -27.00 -5.81 -21.83
C ASP A 208 -26.29 -6.93 -22.62
N ASN A 209 -24.97 -6.96 -22.60
CA ASN A 209 -24.18 -7.97 -23.28
C ASN A 209 -24.35 -9.34 -22.60
N GLN A 210 -24.71 -10.36 -23.37
CA GLN A 210 -24.91 -11.74 -22.89
C GLN A 210 -23.67 -12.64 -23.13
N ASP A 211 -22.58 -12.09 -23.64
CA ASP A 211 -21.34 -12.83 -23.87
C ASP A 211 -20.77 -13.34 -22.53
N PRO A 212 -20.56 -14.66 -22.34
CA PRO A 212 -20.00 -15.22 -21.11
C PRO A 212 -18.59 -14.70 -20.80
N ASP A 213 -17.82 -14.31 -21.82
CA ASP A 213 -16.47 -13.78 -21.66
C ASP A 213 -16.42 -12.25 -21.57
N LYS A 214 -17.57 -11.57 -21.42
CA LYS A 214 -17.65 -10.10 -21.43
C LYS A 214 -16.77 -9.42 -20.38
N ARG A 215 -16.57 -10.06 -19.20
CA ARG A 215 -15.69 -9.53 -18.15
C ARG A 215 -14.23 -9.54 -18.56
N ALA A 216 -13.74 -10.65 -19.10
CA ALA A 216 -12.37 -10.78 -19.59
C ALA A 216 -12.10 -9.81 -20.75
N LYS A 217 -13.03 -9.72 -21.72
CA LYS A 217 -12.96 -8.76 -22.83
C LYS A 217 -12.97 -7.30 -22.36
N LEU A 218 -13.72 -6.98 -21.31
CA LEU A 218 -13.70 -5.65 -20.72
C LEU A 218 -12.36 -5.34 -20.06
N ILE A 219 -11.77 -6.27 -19.29
CA ILE A 219 -10.44 -6.13 -18.72
C ILE A 219 -9.41 -5.83 -19.81
N ASP A 220 -9.41 -6.61 -20.89
CA ASP A 220 -8.50 -6.41 -22.03
C ASP A 220 -8.67 -5.04 -22.66
N SER A 221 -9.90 -4.64 -22.93
CA SER A 221 -10.22 -3.34 -23.53
C SER A 221 -9.77 -2.17 -22.67
N LEU A 222 -9.92 -2.28 -21.33
CA LEU A 222 -9.48 -1.24 -20.41
C LEU A 222 -7.96 -1.14 -20.33
N LEU A 223 -7.25 -2.27 -20.27
CA LEU A 223 -5.78 -2.31 -20.25
C LEU A 223 -5.11 -1.75 -21.52
N GLU A 224 -5.83 -1.74 -22.66
CA GLU A 224 -5.37 -1.12 -23.91
C GLU A 224 -5.80 0.35 -24.05
N SER A 225 -6.55 0.89 -23.08
CA SER A 225 -7.06 2.25 -23.14
C SER A 225 -6.03 3.30 -22.71
N LYS A 226 -6.19 4.53 -23.23
CA LYS A 226 -5.42 5.69 -22.76
C LYS A 226 -5.72 6.02 -21.30
N ASP A 227 -6.94 5.73 -20.83
CA ASP A 227 -7.35 5.93 -19.44
C ASP A 227 -6.50 5.08 -18.50
N PHE A 228 -6.25 3.81 -18.86
CA PHE A 228 -5.36 2.94 -18.11
C PHE A 228 -3.94 3.52 -18.03
N ALA A 229 -3.36 3.93 -19.15
CA ALA A 229 -2.03 4.48 -19.20
C ALA A 229 -1.89 5.69 -18.24
N SER A 230 -2.84 6.63 -18.32
CA SER A 230 -2.86 7.81 -17.46
C SER A 230 -3.04 7.46 -15.98
N HIS A 231 -3.98 6.56 -15.69
CA HIS A 231 -4.28 6.15 -14.32
C HIS A 231 -3.15 5.35 -13.68
N PHE A 232 -2.54 4.44 -14.43
CA PHE A 232 -1.36 3.69 -13.97
C PHE A 232 -0.19 4.64 -13.65
N GLY A 233 0.09 5.56 -14.57
CA GLY A 233 1.15 6.56 -14.38
C GLY A 233 0.91 7.44 -13.16
N TYR A 234 -0.32 7.89 -12.96
CA TYR A 234 -0.70 8.69 -11.79
C TYR A 234 -0.56 7.90 -10.49
N THR A 235 -0.96 6.64 -10.48
CA THR A 235 -0.84 5.76 -9.32
C THR A 235 0.62 5.58 -8.89
N TRP A 236 1.53 5.38 -9.83
CA TRP A 236 2.97 5.27 -9.55
C TRP A 236 3.57 6.60 -9.11
N GLN A 237 3.18 7.71 -9.74
CA GLN A 237 3.54 9.05 -9.30
C GLN A 237 3.23 9.26 -7.81
N ASP A 238 2.02 8.94 -7.39
CA ASP A 238 1.58 9.10 -6.01
C ASP A 238 2.37 8.22 -5.03
N TRP A 239 2.67 6.99 -5.39
CA TRP A 239 3.48 6.10 -4.55
C TRP A 239 4.94 6.54 -4.41
N MET A 240 5.49 7.20 -5.41
CA MET A 240 6.86 7.72 -5.38
C MET A 240 6.99 9.06 -4.66
N LEU A 241 5.90 9.81 -4.52
CA LEU A 241 5.90 11.05 -3.75
C LEU A 241 5.99 10.77 -2.25
N PRO A 242 6.75 11.56 -1.49
CA PRO A 242 6.76 11.45 -0.04
C PRO A 242 5.36 11.75 0.53
N PRO A 243 4.96 11.11 1.65
CA PRO A 243 3.63 11.25 2.25
C PRO A 243 3.28 12.69 2.62
N VAL A 244 4.27 13.46 3.02
CA VAL A 244 4.14 14.89 3.33
C VAL A 244 5.22 15.61 2.56
N LEU A 245 4.82 16.46 1.63
CA LEU A 245 5.74 17.43 1.05
C LEU A 245 6.12 18.42 2.16
N PRO A 246 7.41 18.58 2.52
CA PRO A 246 7.81 19.56 3.51
C PRO A 246 7.27 20.94 3.14
N ALA A 247 6.79 21.71 4.11
CA ALA A 247 6.25 23.05 3.90
C ALA A 247 7.21 23.99 3.14
N ASN A 248 8.52 23.72 3.23
CA ASN A 248 9.58 24.46 2.54
C ASN A 248 9.83 24.03 1.08
N PHE A 249 9.11 23.04 0.58
CA PHE A 249 9.24 22.60 -0.82
C PHE A 249 8.71 23.63 -1.84
N ASN A 250 8.12 24.72 -1.38
CA ASN A 250 7.62 25.78 -2.22
C ASN A 250 8.70 26.75 -2.74
N ASN A 251 9.97 26.58 -2.35
CA ASN A 251 11.05 27.48 -2.78
C ASN A 251 11.62 27.12 -4.17
N GLY A 252 10.75 27.05 -5.17
CA GLY A 252 11.17 26.94 -6.58
C GLY A 252 11.36 25.52 -7.11
N THR A 253 11.18 24.47 -6.31
CA THR A 253 11.28 23.09 -6.75
C THR A 253 9.91 22.56 -7.19
N ASN A 254 9.73 22.34 -8.47
CA ASN A 254 8.48 21.80 -9.02
C ASN A 254 8.42 20.27 -8.90
N ILE A 255 8.49 19.74 -7.67
CA ILE A 255 8.46 18.28 -7.43
C ILE A 255 7.19 17.65 -7.97
N GLY A 256 6.05 18.31 -7.82
CA GLY A 256 4.79 17.83 -8.39
C GLY A 256 4.87 17.67 -9.91
N GLY A 257 5.46 18.62 -10.60
CA GLY A 257 5.66 18.55 -12.04
C GLY A 257 6.67 17.47 -12.46
N HIS A 258 7.71 17.21 -11.65
CA HIS A 258 8.65 16.12 -11.89
C HIS A 258 7.97 14.76 -11.72
N ALA A 259 7.20 14.59 -10.67
CA ALA A 259 6.44 13.37 -10.43
C ALA A 259 5.42 13.12 -11.55
N GLN A 260 4.71 14.17 -12.00
CA GLN A 260 3.75 14.07 -13.08
C GLN A 260 4.40 13.62 -14.40
N ARG A 261 5.53 14.23 -14.78
CA ARG A 261 6.25 13.81 -16.01
C ARG A 261 6.72 12.36 -15.95
N LEU A 262 7.23 11.93 -14.78
CA LEU A 262 7.64 10.54 -14.57
C LEU A 262 6.43 9.61 -14.66
N GLY A 263 5.31 9.95 -14.01
CA GLY A 263 4.08 9.17 -14.07
C GLY A 263 3.55 9.02 -15.51
N VAL A 264 3.44 10.11 -16.25
CA VAL A 264 3.03 10.09 -17.67
C VAL A 264 3.95 9.16 -18.47
N ARG A 265 5.28 9.31 -18.32
CA ARG A 265 6.26 8.49 -19.01
C ARG A 265 6.12 7.00 -18.71
N MET A 266 5.93 6.64 -17.44
CA MET A 266 5.72 5.25 -17.02
C MET A 266 4.44 4.67 -17.62
N GLY A 267 3.34 5.43 -17.57
CA GLY A 267 2.06 5.03 -18.15
C GLY A 267 2.14 4.79 -19.67
N GLU A 268 2.80 5.70 -20.41
CA GLU A 268 3.02 5.55 -21.86
C GLU A 268 3.83 4.30 -22.19
N ARG A 269 4.87 4.02 -21.43
CA ARG A 269 5.73 2.85 -21.64
C ARG A 269 4.99 1.54 -21.38
N VAL A 270 4.23 1.46 -20.29
CA VAL A 270 3.38 0.30 -20.00
C VAL A 270 2.31 0.13 -21.07
N ALA A 271 1.71 1.23 -21.56
CA ALA A 271 0.74 1.16 -22.67
C ALA A 271 1.35 0.58 -23.96
N LYS A 272 2.62 0.90 -24.25
CA LYS A 272 3.38 0.35 -25.38
C LYS A 272 3.81 -1.11 -25.21
N GLY A 273 3.67 -1.68 -23.98
CA GLY A 273 4.07 -3.04 -23.68
C GLY A 273 5.54 -3.20 -23.27
N ASP A 274 6.21 -2.11 -22.86
CA ASP A 274 7.57 -2.20 -22.31
C ASP A 274 7.54 -3.03 -21.03
N GLY A 275 8.51 -3.93 -20.87
CA GLY A 275 8.70 -4.68 -19.62
C GLY A 275 9.07 -3.76 -18.46
N TRP A 276 8.56 -4.07 -17.28
CA TRP A 276 8.84 -3.28 -16.08
C TRP A 276 10.34 -3.21 -15.74
N ASP A 277 11.09 -4.25 -16.02
CA ASP A 277 12.55 -4.33 -15.89
C ASP A 277 13.25 -3.24 -16.72
N ARG A 278 12.84 -3.06 -17.98
CA ARG A 278 13.36 -2.01 -18.87
C ARG A 278 12.96 -0.62 -18.38
N ILE A 279 11.71 -0.44 -17.98
CA ILE A 279 11.23 0.84 -17.45
C ILE A 279 12.08 1.27 -16.25
N VAL A 280 12.29 0.37 -15.29
CA VAL A 280 13.05 0.67 -14.07
C VAL A 280 14.55 0.81 -14.37
N SER A 281 15.10 -0.01 -15.25
CA SER A 281 16.50 0.12 -15.69
C SER A 281 16.78 1.49 -16.30
N ASP A 282 15.91 1.96 -17.19
CA ASP A 282 16.07 3.27 -17.85
C ASP A 282 15.91 4.42 -16.84
N ILE A 283 14.96 4.30 -15.89
CA ILE A 283 14.85 5.26 -14.79
C ILE A 283 16.13 5.34 -13.96
N LEU A 284 16.69 4.19 -13.59
CA LEU A 284 17.89 4.14 -12.73
C LEU A 284 19.17 4.58 -13.44
N THR A 285 19.23 4.49 -14.76
CA THR A 285 20.39 4.86 -15.57
C THR A 285 20.24 6.20 -16.29
N ALA A 286 19.08 6.86 -16.14
CA ALA A 286 18.78 8.12 -16.83
C ALA A 286 19.83 9.20 -16.57
N GLN A 287 20.23 9.90 -17.64
CA GLN A 287 21.15 11.05 -17.64
C GLN A 287 20.60 12.15 -18.56
N GLY A 288 21.03 13.39 -18.36
CA GLY A 288 20.66 14.50 -19.21
C GLY A 288 19.81 15.55 -18.50
N THR A 289 18.85 16.15 -19.19
CA THR A 289 18.00 17.23 -18.68
C THR A 289 16.60 16.77 -18.37
N SER A 290 15.89 17.46 -17.49
CA SER A 290 14.48 17.18 -17.17
C SER A 290 13.51 17.50 -18.34
N ALA A 291 14.00 18.08 -19.43
CA ALA A 291 13.26 18.26 -20.66
C ALA A 291 13.27 16.98 -21.53
N ASP A 292 14.19 16.08 -21.28
CA ASP A 292 14.27 14.78 -21.91
C ASP A 292 13.22 13.81 -21.32
N PRO A 293 13.05 12.61 -21.91
CA PRO A 293 12.03 11.68 -21.44
C PRO A 293 12.06 11.52 -19.93
N GLY A 294 10.93 11.70 -19.29
CA GLY A 294 10.68 11.92 -17.85
C GLY A 294 11.33 11.00 -16.82
N ASP A 295 12.16 10.04 -17.25
CA ASP A 295 12.83 9.06 -16.39
C ASP A 295 13.80 9.72 -15.37
N LEU A 296 14.45 10.80 -15.75
CA LEU A 296 15.31 11.61 -14.87
C LEU A 296 14.61 12.20 -13.65
N ASN A 297 13.30 12.41 -13.77
CA ASN A 297 12.53 13.04 -12.72
C ASN A 297 12.48 12.18 -11.44
N PHE A 298 12.76 10.88 -11.53
CA PHE A 298 12.83 9.98 -10.36
C PHE A 298 13.86 10.46 -9.33
N PHE A 299 15.04 10.86 -9.76
CA PHE A 299 16.09 11.30 -8.85
C PHE A 299 15.79 12.65 -8.18
N GLN A 300 14.94 13.44 -8.82
CA GLN A 300 14.52 14.74 -8.31
C GLN A 300 13.48 14.64 -7.20
N LEU A 301 12.80 13.50 -7.05
CA LEU A 301 11.78 13.28 -6.00
C LEU A 301 12.38 13.17 -4.59
N ASN A 302 13.67 12.85 -4.47
CA ASN A 302 14.38 12.69 -3.20
C ASN A 302 15.58 13.63 -3.05
N GLY A 303 15.60 14.72 -3.82
CA GLY A 303 16.59 15.77 -3.67
C GLY A 303 16.40 16.57 -2.37
N THR A 304 17.49 17.23 -1.95
CA THR A 304 17.39 18.28 -0.93
C THR A 304 16.62 19.49 -1.48
N PRO A 305 16.17 20.43 -0.62
CA PRO A 305 15.61 21.72 -1.05
C PRO A 305 16.52 22.47 -2.05
N ASN A 306 17.82 22.17 -2.05
CA ASN A 306 18.82 22.79 -2.92
C ASN A 306 19.14 21.95 -4.17
N GLY A 307 18.45 20.84 -4.40
CA GLY A 307 18.53 20.17 -5.67
C GLY A 307 19.44 18.96 -5.80
N LEU A 308 20.05 18.53 -4.77
CA LEU A 308 20.97 17.42 -4.85
C LEU A 308 20.26 16.10 -4.58
N PRO A 309 20.24 15.15 -5.51
CA PRO A 309 19.85 13.80 -5.20
C PRO A 309 20.84 13.24 -4.18
N LEU A 310 20.34 12.96 -2.96
CA LEU A 310 21.18 12.36 -1.93
C LEU A 310 21.31 10.86 -2.19
N PRO A 311 22.52 10.28 -2.20
CA PRO A 311 22.73 8.84 -2.42
C PRO A 311 21.88 7.97 -1.50
N HIS A 312 21.84 8.31 -0.21
CA HIS A 312 21.04 7.61 0.79
C HIS A 312 19.54 7.83 0.63
N GLY A 313 19.10 9.01 0.17
CA GLY A 313 17.69 9.27 -0.17
C GLY A 313 17.23 8.41 -1.35
N THR A 314 18.04 8.35 -2.39
CA THR A 314 17.81 7.51 -3.56
C THR A 314 17.77 6.03 -3.21
N ALA A 315 18.72 5.55 -2.39
CA ALA A 315 18.73 4.15 -1.92
C ALA A 315 17.47 3.81 -1.11
N LYS A 316 17.02 4.70 -0.23
CA LYS A 316 15.76 4.52 0.53
C LYS A 316 14.53 4.41 -0.36
N LEU A 317 14.43 5.29 -1.37
CA LEU A 317 13.30 5.26 -2.30
C LEU A 317 13.29 3.97 -3.12
N ILE A 318 14.44 3.58 -3.69
CA ILE A 318 14.59 2.34 -4.46
C ILE A 318 14.23 1.13 -3.57
N GLY A 319 14.73 1.10 -2.34
CA GLY A 319 14.42 0.05 -1.38
C GLY A 319 12.91 -0.10 -1.16
N SER A 320 12.22 0.99 -0.86
CA SER A 320 10.77 0.98 -0.63
C SER A 320 9.99 0.65 -1.90
N ILE A 321 10.26 1.33 -3.03
CA ILE A 321 9.43 1.26 -4.23
C ILE A 321 9.71 0.02 -5.07
N PHE A 322 10.98 -0.30 -5.34
CA PHE A 322 11.36 -1.35 -6.28
C PHE A 322 11.80 -2.65 -5.62
N MET A 323 12.17 -2.62 -4.33
CA MET A 323 12.62 -3.80 -3.60
C MET A 323 11.65 -4.24 -2.51
N GLY A 324 10.71 -3.39 -2.10
CA GLY A 324 9.78 -3.69 -1.00
C GLY A 324 10.46 -3.77 0.36
N VAL A 325 11.59 -3.07 0.55
CA VAL A 325 12.39 -3.11 1.78
C VAL A 325 12.56 -1.70 2.34
N GLN A 326 12.16 -1.50 3.59
CA GLN A 326 12.38 -0.23 4.29
C GLN A 326 13.81 -0.16 4.82
N LEU A 327 14.60 0.77 4.30
CA LEU A 327 16.02 0.92 4.62
C LEU A 327 16.30 2.04 5.63
N ARG A 328 15.27 2.77 6.08
CA ARG A 328 15.44 4.03 6.84
C ARG A 328 16.24 3.86 8.14
N CYS A 329 16.01 2.79 8.92
CA CYS A 329 16.72 2.60 10.18
C CYS A 329 18.21 2.31 10.00
N ALA A 330 18.57 1.64 8.90
CA ALA A 330 19.96 1.27 8.60
C ALA A 330 20.84 2.46 8.16
N GLU A 331 20.27 3.62 7.92
CA GLU A 331 21.05 4.84 7.63
C GLU A 331 21.93 5.25 8.82
N CYS A 332 21.43 5.14 10.05
CA CYS A 332 22.08 5.64 11.25
C CYS A 332 22.73 4.55 12.11
N HIS A 333 22.19 3.34 12.10
CA HIS A 333 22.65 2.19 12.88
C HIS A 333 22.12 0.89 12.26
N ASP A 334 22.62 -0.26 12.67
CA ASP A 334 22.06 -1.55 12.25
C ASP A 334 20.57 -1.62 12.58
N ASP A 335 19.75 -2.10 11.64
CA ASP A 335 18.30 -2.16 11.81
C ASP A 335 17.95 -3.11 12.96
N PRO A 336 17.21 -2.65 14.00
CA PRO A 336 16.88 -3.46 15.16
C PRO A 336 15.87 -4.58 14.86
N TYR A 337 15.12 -4.43 13.77
CA TYR A 337 14.00 -5.30 13.42
C TYR A 337 14.26 -6.14 12.18
N ARG A 338 15.35 -5.85 11.44
CA ARG A 338 15.74 -6.55 10.21
C ARG A 338 17.18 -7.01 10.33
N ASP A 339 17.49 -8.08 9.63
CA ASP A 339 18.89 -8.45 9.38
C ASP A 339 19.46 -7.53 8.30
N LEU A 340 19.71 -6.27 8.66
CA LEU A 340 20.22 -5.23 7.79
C LEU A 340 21.18 -4.33 8.57
N SER A 341 22.44 -4.36 8.20
CA SER A 341 23.47 -3.53 8.83
C SER A 341 23.54 -2.13 8.20
N GLN A 342 24.03 -1.18 8.97
CA GLN A 342 24.37 0.16 8.47
C GLN A 342 25.36 0.09 7.29
N LYS A 343 26.33 -0.83 7.36
CA LYS A 343 27.31 -1.04 6.27
C LYS A 343 26.61 -1.44 4.97
N GLU A 344 25.64 -2.35 5.00
CA GLU A 344 24.90 -2.77 3.80
C GLU A 344 24.09 -1.64 3.19
N PHE A 345 23.45 -0.82 4.02
CA PHE A 345 22.75 0.39 3.56
C PHE A 345 23.67 1.36 2.82
N TRP A 346 24.85 1.68 3.41
CA TRP A 346 25.80 2.57 2.79
C TRP A 346 26.50 1.94 1.58
N ALA A 347 26.72 0.63 1.58
CA ALA A 347 27.22 -0.10 0.42
C ALA A 347 26.27 0.03 -0.79
N MET A 348 24.97 -0.08 -0.57
CA MET A 348 23.97 0.16 -1.62
C MET A 348 23.92 1.63 -2.03
N SER A 349 24.04 2.55 -1.09
CA SER A 349 24.03 3.99 -1.36
C SER A 349 25.23 4.42 -2.24
N ALA A 350 26.36 3.72 -2.15
CA ALA A 350 27.56 4.01 -2.92
C ALA A 350 27.37 3.98 -4.44
N PHE A 351 26.40 3.20 -4.96
CA PHE A 351 26.08 3.19 -6.39
C PHE A 351 25.57 4.54 -6.91
N PHE A 352 25.06 5.40 -6.02
CA PHE A 352 24.42 6.68 -6.35
C PHE A 352 25.23 7.90 -5.91
N GLN A 353 26.42 7.72 -5.32
CA GLN A 353 27.19 8.82 -4.72
C GLN A 353 27.70 9.87 -5.72
N ARG A 354 27.76 9.53 -7.01
CA ARG A 354 28.30 10.39 -8.06
C ARG A 354 27.24 11.22 -8.77
N MET A 355 26.00 11.12 -8.35
CA MET A 355 24.90 11.86 -8.96
C MET A 355 24.87 13.30 -8.45
N TYR A 356 24.68 14.23 -9.37
CA TYR A 356 24.55 15.65 -9.09
C TYR A 356 23.39 16.27 -9.90
N GLY A 357 22.67 17.18 -9.28
CA GLY A 357 21.63 17.97 -9.94
C GLY A 357 22.11 19.39 -10.19
N GLU A 358 22.09 19.85 -11.44
CA GLU A 358 22.38 21.22 -11.85
C GLU A 358 21.12 22.00 -12.21
N GLU A 359 21.23 23.33 -12.23
CA GLU A 359 20.19 24.25 -12.71
C GLU A 359 18.81 24.03 -12.08
N ASN A 360 18.73 24.11 -10.76
CA ASN A 360 17.46 23.91 -10.05
C ASN A 360 16.76 22.59 -10.45
N PHE A 361 17.49 21.49 -10.49
CA PHE A 361 17.04 20.12 -10.83
C PHE A 361 16.74 19.86 -12.31
N ARG A 362 17.09 20.72 -13.22
CA ARG A 362 16.82 20.48 -14.64
C ARG A 362 17.77 19.49 -15.29
N LYS A 363 18.92 19.21 -14.66
CA LYS A 363 19.95 18.34 -15.21
C LYS A 363 20.50 17.42 -14.13
N VAL A 364 20.62 16.13 -14.41
CA VAL A 364 21.34 15.15 -13.58
C VAL A 364 22.56 14.66 -14.33
N VAL A 365 23.72 14.81 -13.70
CA VAL A 365 25.02 14.43 -14.26
C VAL A 365 25.71 13.47 -13.32
N GLU A 366 26.54 12.59 -13.85
CA GLU A 366 27.49 11.80 -13.07
C GLU A 366 28.89 12.31 -13.28
N PHE A 367 29.61 12.45 -12.19
CA PHE A 367 31.01 12.86 -12.24
C PHE A 367 31.98 11.67 -12.38
N PRO A 368 33.09 11.82 -13.13
CA PRO A 368 34.13 10.81 -13.17
C PRO A 368 34.83 10.65 -11.82
N PHE A 369 35.42 9.48 -11.58
CA PHE A 369 36.21 9.21 -10.37
C PHE A 369 37.46 10.04 -10.26
N GLY A 370 37.92 10.20 -9.01
CA GLY A 370 39.17 10.85 -8.72
C GLY A 370 39.07 12.34 -8.99
N PHE A 371 38.28 13.04 -8.20
CA PHE A 371 38.46 14.46 -8.01
C PHE A 371 39.84 14.67 -7.32
N GLU A 372 40.91 14.42 -8.02
CA GLU A 372 42.15 15.04 -7.65
C GLU A 372 42.00 16.55 -7.87
N GLU A 373 42.58 17.32 -6.98
CA GLU A 373 42.54 18.80 -6.99
C GLU A 373 43.00 19.46 -8.32
N THR A 374 43.42 18.69 -9.30
CA THR A 374 43.94 19.10 -10.59
C THR A 374 42.87 19.35 -11.66
N ASP A 375 41.70 18.80 -11.55
CA ASP A 375 40.57 19.02 -12.52
C ASP A 375 39.57 20.04 -11.99
N ARG A 376 40.05 21.25 -11.68
CA ARG A 376 39.29 22.32 -11.04
C ARG A 376 38.46 23.11 -12.04
N THR A 377 37.39 22.55 -12.54
CA THR A 377 36.31 23.40 -13.10
C THR A 377 35.60 24.10 -11.94
N LYS A 378 35.10 25.32 -12.17
CA LYS A 378 34.30 26.05 -11.14
C LYS A 378 33.17 25.19 -10.61
N GLU A 379 32.57 24.37 -11.45
CA GLU A 379 31.47 23.45 -11.15
C GLU A 379 31.90 22.35 -10.20
N SER A 380 33.09 21.75 -10.39
CA SER A 380 33.59 20.70 -9.51
C SER A 380 33.93 21.21 -8.10
N MET A 381 34.42 22.45 -8.02
CA MET A 381 34.72 23.09 -6.72
C MET A 381 33.44 23.45 -5.97
N GLU A 382 32.44 23.95 -6.67
CA GLU A 382 31.15 24.28 -6.04
C GLU A 382 30.41 23.03 -5.57
N LEU A 383 30.45 21.93 -6.33
CA LEU A 383 29.93 20.64 -5.90
C LEU A 383 30.67 20.10 -4.67
N SER A 384 31.99 20.09 -4.70
CA SER A 384 32.80 19.64 -3.56
C SER A 384 32.51 20.44 -2.30
N LYS A 385 32.27 21.76 -2.44
CA LYS A 385 31.86 22.63 -1.36
C LYS A 385 30.47 22.24 -0.82
N LYS A 386 29.46 22.10 -1.69
CA LYS A 386 28.09 21.72 -1.32
C LYS A 386 28.02 20.34 -0.66
N LEU A 387 28.76 19.37 -1.17
CA LEU A 387 28.84 18.04 -0.56
C LEU A 387 29.51 18.07 0.81
N LYS A 388 30.58 18.86 0.98
CA LYS A 388 31.23 19.07 2.30
C LYS A 388 30.29 19.77 3.30
N GLU A 389 29.52 20.77 2.87
CA GLU A 389 28.50 21.45 3.70
C GLU A 389 27.40 20.48 4.16
N GLN A 390 27.14 19.41 3.43
CA GLN A 390 26.20 18.34 3.77
C GLN A 390 26.84 17.16 4.54
N GLY A 391 28.10 17.30 4.95
CA GLY A 391 28.83 16.28 5.70
C GLY A 391 29.39 15.13 4.85
N PHE A 392 29.31 15.22 3.51
CA PHE A 392 29.89 14.20 2.64
C PHE A 392 31.40 14.45 2.46
N LYS A 393 32.18 13.40 2.64
CA LYS A 393 33.62 13.40 2.34
C LYS A 393 33.85 12.73 0.98
N PRO A 394 34.70 13.32 0.11
CA PRO A 394 35.06 12.66 -1.15
C PRO A 394 35.60 11.26 -0.90
N SER A 395 35.13 10.30 -1.67
CA SER A 395 35.63 8.93 -1.57
C SER A 395 37.00 8.83 -2.20
N PRO A 396 37.98 8.19 -1.54
CA PRO A 396 39.33 8.07 -2.03
C PRO A 396 39.50 7.07 -3.18
N ALA A 397 38.49 6.24 -3.47
CA ALA A 397 38.57 5.18 -4.47
C ALA A 397 37.25 4.96 -5.21
N PRO A 398 37.30 4.38 -6.43
CA PRO A 398 36.12 3.99 -7.18
C PRO A 398 35.21 3.06 -6.36
N ALA A 399 33.88 3.22 -6.55
CA ALA A 399 32.87 2.40 -5.92
C ALA A 399 32.91 2.36 -4.38
N GLN A 400 33.30 3.45 -3.73
CA GLN A 400 33.30 3.58 -2.27
C GLN A 400 32.53 4.81 -1.84
N ILE A 401 31.96 4.79 -0.64
CA ILE A 401 31.31 5.94 0.00
C ILE A 401 31.85 6.10 1.43
N VAL A 402 31.98 7.35 1.88
CA VAL A 402 32.31 7.65 3.27
C VAL A 402 31.01 7.94 4.02
N ILE A 403 30.80 7.26 5.14
CA ILE A 403 29.63 7.48 5.98
C ILE A 403 29.68 8.92 6.51
N PRO A 404 28.65 9.75 6.25
CA PRO A 404 28.66 11.16 6.60
C PRO A 404 28.51 11.40 8.12
N ASP A 405 28.84 12.62 8.54
CA ASP A 405 28.77 13.06 9.95
C ASP A 405 27.31 13.10 10.48
N THR A 406 26.32 13.04 9.61
CA THR A 406 24.89 12.93 9.98
C THR A 406 24.49 11.54 10.48
N ALA A 407 25.31 10.52 10.29
CA ALA A 407 25.08 9.19 10.83
C ALA A 407 25.47 9.13 12.32
N PHE A 408 24.80 8.31 13.12
CA PHE A 408 25.08 8.15 14.54
C PHE A 408 26.28 7.25 14.83
N LYS A 409 26.59 6.30 13.94
CA LYS A 409 27.66 5.32 14.10
C LYS A 409 28.55 5.28 12.85
N ASN A 410 29.75 4.77 13.03
CA ASN A 410 30.71 4.52 11.97
C ASN A 410 31.03 5.76 11.09
N ILE A 411 30.87 6.96 11.66
CA ILE A 411 31.15 8.23 10.95
C ILE A 411 32.58 8.22 10.41
N GLY A 412 32.73 8.62 9.15
CA GLY A 412 34.02 8.66 8.48
C GLY A 412 34.54 7.29 8.00
N MET A 413 33.81 6.20 8.25
CA MET A 413 34.16 4.89 7.72
C MET A 413 33.92 4.83 6.22
N THR A 414 34.89 4.33 5.48
CA THR A 414 34.77 4.07 4.04
C THR A 414 34.10 2.72 3.82
N VAL A 415 33.06 2.69 3.00
CA VAL A 415 32.29 1.49 2.67
C VAL A 415 32.36 1.23 1.18
N GLN A 416 32.68 0.00 0.80
CA GLN A 416 32.69 -0.47 -0.58
C GLN A 416 31.25 -0.62 -1.09
N ALA A 417 30.98 -0.24 -2.35
CA ALA A 417 29.70 -0.51 -2.98
C ALA A 417 29.35 -2.00 -2.90
N GLY A 418 28.09 -2.31 -2.68
CA GLY A 418 27.64 -3.69 -2.55
C GLY A 418 26.13 -3.79 -2.76
N PHE A 419 25.71 -4.94 -3.26
CA PHE A 419 24.31 -5.25 -3.44
C PHE A 419 23.67 -5.67 -2.12
N LEU A 420 22.43 -5.30 -1.91
CA LEU A 420 21.72 -5.66 -0.67
C LEU A 420 21.67 -7.18 -0.51
N LYS A 421 22.21 -7.69 0.62
CA LYS A 421 22.41 -9.13 0.87
C LYS A 421 23.14 -9.87 -0.25
N GLY A 422 23.98 -9.15 -0.99
CA GLY A 422 24.76 -9.66 -2.10
C GLY A 422 26.25 -9.34 -1.99
N PRO A 423 27.03 -9.62 -3.03
CA PRO A 423 28.47 -9.37 -3.04
C PRO A 423 28.80 -7.89 -3.05
N GLU A 424 30.00 -7.56 -2.57
CA GLU A 424 30.61 -6.26 -2.79
C GLU A 424 30.88 -6.05 -4.31
N PHE A 425 30.70 -4.83 -4.77
CA PHE A 425 31.03 -4.42 -6.13
C PHE A 425 32.34 -3.63 -6.12
N ARG A 426 33.30 -4.03 -6.95
CA ARG A 426 34.59 -3.39 -7.08
C ARG A 426 34.88 -3.07 -8.55
N THR A 427 35.38 -1.91 -8.80
CA THR A 427 35.89 -1.47 -10.12
C THR A 427 37.03 -0.50 -9.93
N ASP A 428 37.97 -0.53 -10.84
CA ASP A 428 39.07 0.46 -11.01
C ASP A 428 38.76 1.46 -12.12
N LYS A 429 37.63 1.28 -12.82
CA LYS A 429 37.20 2.11 -13.94
C LYS A 429 36.43 3.32 -13.48
N ALA A 430 36.63 4.43 -14.15
CA ALA A 430 35.85 5.66 -13.96
C ALA A 430 34.50 5.62 -14.70
N GLU A 431 33.75 4.55 -14.52
CA GLU A 431 32.46 4.34 -15.17
C GLU A 431 31.29 4.62 -14.20
N SER A 432 30.08 4.83 -14.77
CA SER A 432 28.86 4.93 -13.98
C SER A 432 28.59 3.63 -13.23
N LEU A 433 28.26 3.72 -11.94
CA LEU A 433 27.92 2.54 -11.12
C LEU A 433 26.45 2.17 -11.24
N ARG A 434 25.58 3.09 -11.64
CA ARG A 434 24.13 2.89 -11.72
C ARG A 434 23.71 1.79 -12.70
N PRO A 435 24.32 1.63 -13.89
CA PRO A 435 24.00 0.51 -14.77
C PRO A 435 24.26 -0.86 -14.15
N HIS A 436 25.30 -1.01 -13.32
CA HIS A 436 25.58 -2.26 -12.63
C HIS A 436 24.51 -2.57 -11.57
N PHE A 437 24.06 -1.54 -10.84
CA PHE A 437 22.98 -1.68 -9.88
C PHE A 437 21.64 -1.99 -10.57
N ALA A 438 21.32 -1.26 -11.63
CA ALA A 438 20.10 -1.49 -12.41
C ALA A 438 20.06 -2.91 -12.98
N ALA A 439 21.17 -3.37 -13.59
CA ALA A 439 21.26 -4.74 -14.12
C ALA A 439 21.14 -5.81 -13.05
N TRP A 440 21.61 -5.58 -11.81
CA TRP A 440 21.41 -6.49 -10.69
C TRP A 440 19.95 -6.49 -10.23
N LEU A 441 19.36 -5.29 -10.06
CA LEU A 441 18.01 -5.15 -9.52
C LEU A 441 16.96 -5.78 -10.44
N THR A 442 17.07 -5.53 -11.75
CA THR A 442 16.08 -5.93 -12.75
C THR A 442 16.26 -7.36 -13.28
N LYS A 443 17.22 -8.12 -12.75
CA LYS A 443 17.33 -9.54 -13.07
C LYS A 443 16.12 -10.32 -12.60
N LYS A 444 15.70 -11.31 -13.39
CA LYS A 444 14.60 -12.21 -13.05
C LYS A 444 14.81 -12.92 -11.72
N GLU A 445 16.04 -13.31 -11.43
CA GLU A 445 16.47 -14.01 -10.21
C GLU A 445 16.62 -13.08 -8.99
N ASN A 446 16.46 -11.76 -9.18
CA ASN A 446 16.55 -10.82 -8.05
C ASN A 446 15.47 -11.14 -7.00
N PRO A 447 15.85 -11.32 -5.73
CA PRO A 447 14.91 -11.81 -4.70
C PRO A 447 13.85 -10.76 -4.30
N TYR A 448 14.01 -9.52 -4.72
CA TYR A 448 13.18 -8.39 -4.31
C TYR A 448 12.24 -7.91 -5.42
N PHE A 449 12.76 -7.68 -6.62
CA PHE A 449 12.14 -6.89 -7.67
C PHE A 449 10.74 -7.37 -8.08
N SER A 450 10.63 -8.62 -8.50
CA SER A 450 9.35 -9.20 -8.91
C SER A 450 8.35 -9.28 -7.75
N LYS A 451 8.83 -9.61 -6.54
CA LYS A 451 7.97 -9.69 -5.35
C LYS A 451 7.41 -8.33 -4.94
N ALA A 452 8.27 -7.29 -4.96
CA ALA A 452 7.85 -5.94 -4.62
C ALA A 452 6.75 -5.44 -5.56
N PHE A 453 6.93 -5.63 -6.87
CA PHE A 453 5.92 -5.25 -7.86
C PHE A 453 4.63 -6.06 -7.69
N ALA A 454 4.72 -7.39 -7.62
CA ALA A 454 3.57 -8.27 -7.48
C ALA A 454 2.76 -7.97 -6.21
N ASN A 455 3.43 -7.76 -5.07
CA ASN A 455 2.77 -7.42 -3.81
C ASN A 455 2.09 -6.05 -3.86
N ARG A 456 2.70 -5.07 -4.52
CA ARG A 456 2.14 -3.72 -4.67
C ARG A 456 0.92 -3.71 -5.58
N MET A 457 0.95 -4.48 -6.69
CA MET A 457 -0.22 -4.66 -7.55
C MET A 457 -1.33 -5.44 -6.83
N TRP A 458 -0.99 -6.49 -6.11
CA TRP A 458 -1.94 -7.22 -5.29
C TRP A 458 -2.63 -6.30 -4.27
N PHE A 459 -1.85 -5.51 -3.52
CA PHE A 459 -2.39 -4.51 -2.58
C PHE A 459 -3.34 -3.53 -3.29
N TYR A 460 -2.96 -3.04 -4.47
CA TYR A 460 -3.76 -2.10 -5.21
C TYR A 460 -5.16 -2.64 -5.54
N PHE A 461 -5.24 -3.88 -6.04
CA PHE A 461 -6.50 -4.49 -6.45
C PHE A 461 -7.29 -5.12 -5.31
N ILE A 462 -6.62 -5.66 -4.30
CA ILE A 462 -7.26 -6.42 -3.20
C ILE A 462 -7.38 -5.58 -1.91
N ALA A 463 -6.82 -4.36 -1.89
CA ALA A 463 -6.78 -3.44 -0.75
C ALA A 463 -6.00 -3.98 0.47
N ARG A 464 -5.29 -5.09 0.34
CA ARG A 464 -4.43 -5.68 1.36
C ARG A 464 -3.26 -6.41 0.71
N GLY A 465 -2.03 -6.04 1.07
CA GLY A 465 -0.83 -6.72 0.58
C GLY A 465 -0.70 -8.15 1.11
N ILE A 466 -0.01 -8.99 0.36
CA ILE A 466 0.41 -10.33 0.84
C ILE A 466 1.46 -10.15 1.93
N VAL A 467 2.31 -9.14 1.78
CA VAL A 467 3.10 -8.53 2.85
C VAL A 467 2.55 -7.13 3.10
N GLN A 468 2.25 -6.81 4.35
CA GLN A 468 1.67 -5.53 4.75
C GLN A 468 2.45 -4.96 5.97
N PRO A 469 2.99 -3.73 5.93
CA PRO A 469 3.04 -2.79 4.78
C PRO A 469 3.72 -3.37 3.54
N VAL A 470 3.37 -2.83 2.35
CA VAL A 470 3.81 -3.39 1.05
C VAL A 470 5.32 -3.31 0.81
N ASP A 471 6.01 -2.48 1.54
CA ASP A 471 7.46 -2.27 1.49
C ASP A 471 8.18 -2.82 2.73
N ASP A 472 7.58 -3.76 3.45
CA ASP A 472 8.15 -4.33 4.68
C ASP A 472 8.40 -5.84 4.57
N PHE A 473 9.09 -6.25 3.49
CA PHE A 473 9.57 -7.64 3.36
C PHE A 473 10.71 -7.88 4.35
N ARG A 474 10.45 -8.70 5.35
CA ARG A 474 11.42 -9.11 6.39
C ARG A 474 10.97 -10.39 7.09
N ASP A 475 11.89 -11.05 7.76
CA ASP A 475 11.60 -12.32 8.46
C ASP A 475 10.52 -12.16 9.54
N LEU A 476 10.50 -11.01 10.23
CA LEU A 476 9.51 -10.70 11.26
C LEU A 476 8.14 -10.27 10.70
N ASN A 477 8.00 -10.15 9.39
CA ASN A 477 6.75 -9.82 8.70
C ASN A 477 6.57 -10.77 7.50
N PRO A 478 6.34 -12.07 7.76
CA PRO A 478 6.24 -13.06 6.69
C PRO A 478 4.99 -12.83 5.83
N PRO A 479 5.04 -13.22 4.55
CA PRO A 479 3.87 -13.17 3.68
C PRO A 479 2.69 -13.96 4.24
N SER A 480 1.49 -13.40 4.19
CA SER A 480 0.26 -14.11 4.60
C SER A 480 0.00 -15.36 3.74
N HIS A 481 0.39 -15.33 2.47
CA HIS A 481 0.27 -16.41 1.49
C HIS A 481 1.60 -16.57 0.73
N PRO A 482 2.62 -17.25 1.32
CA PRO A 482 3.95 -17.36 0.71
C PRO A 482 3.96 -18.00 -0.68
N GLY A 483 3.13 -19.02 -0.91
CA GLY A 483 3.00 -19.65 -2.23
C GLY A 483 2.41 -18.71 -3.28
N LEU A 484 1.46 -17.86 -2.89
CA LEU A 484 0.86 -16.89 -3.80
C LEU A 484 1.86 -15.82 -4.25
N ILE A 485 2.59 -15.20 -3.31
CA ILE A 485 3.57 -14.18 -3.69
C ILE A 485 4.71 -14.76 -4.52
N ALA A 486 5.15 -15.98 -4.22
CA ALA A 486 6.18 -16.66 -5.01
C ALA A 486 5.68 -16.95 -6.44
N MET A 487 4.45 -17.45 -6.58
CA MET A 487 3.85 -17.73 -7.89
C MET A 487 3.68 -16.44 -8.71
N LEU A 488 3.13 -15.38 -8.12
CA LEU A 488 2.93 -14.10 -8.82
C LEU A 488 4.26 -13.45 -9.25
N ALA A 489 5.28 -13.54 -8.40
CA ALA A 489 6.61 -13.02 -8.71
C ALA A 489 7.29 -13.81 -9.83
N ASN A 490 7.18 -15.14 -9.81
CA ASN A 490 7.71 -16.00 -10.87
C ASN A 490 6.99 -15.72 -12.21
N GLU A 491 5.66 -15.71 -12.21
CA GLU A 491 4.86 -15.43 -13.41
C GLU A 491 5.20 -14.05 -13.99
N PHE A 492 5.36 -13.04 -13.14
CA PHE A 492 5.76 -11.71 -13.59
C PHE A 492 7.13 -11.70 -14.25
N GLY A 493 8.13 -12.37 -13.66
CA GLY A 493 9.45 -12.55 -14.27
C GLY A 493 9.41 -13.41 -15.55
N ASP A 494 8.65 -14.51 -15.53
CA ASP A 494 8.51 -15.45 -16.66
C ASP A 494 7.78 -14.84 -17.86
N SER A 495 6.90 -13.87 -17.62
CA SER A 495 6.23 -13.11 -18.70
C SER A 495 7.10 -12.01 -19.32
N GLY A 496 8.37 -11.85 -18.92
CA GLY A 496 9.22 -10.75 -19.33
C GLY A 496 8.81 -9.42 -18.66
N PHE A 497 8.37 -9.49 -17.42
CA PHE A 497 7.92 -8.37 -16.62
C PHE A 497 6.74 -7.60 -17.25
N ASP A 498 5.85 -8.34 -17.92
CA ASP A 498 4.65 -7.81 -18.57
C ASP A 498 3.62 -7.37 -17.53
N VAL A 499 3.53 -6.06 -17.32
CA VAL A 499 2.59 -5.44 -16.37
C VAL A 499 1.15 -5.80 -16.70
N LYS A 500 0.74 -5.63 -17.96
CA LYS A 500 -0.65 -5.89 -18.37
C LYS A 500 -1.04 -7.36 -18.17
N HIS A 501 -0.11 -8.29 -18.42
CA HIS A 501 -0.34 -9.71 -18.20
C HIS A 501 -0.63 -10.00 -16.71
N LEU A 502 0.20 -9.50 -15.79
CA LEU A 502 -0.02 -9.70 -14.35
C LEU A 502 -1.38 -9.12 -13.91
N LEU A 503 -1.74 -7.92 -14.40
CA LEU A 503 -3.01 -7.29 -14.07
C LEU A 503 -4.21 -8.09 -14.62
N ARG A 504 -4.10 -8.62 -15.85
CA ARG A 504 -5.10 -9.55 -16.41
C ARG A 504 -5.32 -10.75 -15.51
N CYS A 505 -4.23 -11.36 -15.03
CA CYS A 505 -4.29 -12.53 -14.15
C CYS A 505 -5.03 -12.22 -12.84
N ILE A 506 -4.69 -11.11 -12.20
CA ILE A 506 -5.32 -10.69 -10.93
C ILE A 506 -6.81 -10.37 -11.15
N CYS A 507 -7.15 -9.55 -12.15
CA CYS A 507 -8.53 -9.09 -12.39
C CYS A 507 -9.48 -10.21 -12.85
N ASN A 508 -8.96 -11.25 -13.51
CA ASN A 508 -9.76 -12.42 -13.91
C ASN A 508 -9.94 -13.45 -12.79
N SER A 509 -9.25 -13.33 -11.66
CA SER A 509 -9.43 -14.26 -10.53
C SER A 509 -10.79 -14.05 -9.83
N GLU A 510 -11.39 -15.13 -9.33
CA GLU A 510 -12.57 -15.04 -8.46
C GLU A 510 -12.27 -14.23 -7.19
N THR A 511 -11.05 -14.32 -6.69
CA THR A 511 -10.58 -13.57 -5.51
C THR A 511 -10.77 -12.07 -5.68
N TYR A 512 -10.42 -11.50 -6.82
CA TYR A 512 -10.68 -10.10 -7.13
C TYR A 512 -12.17 -9.82 -7.30
N GLN A 513 -12.91 -10.76 -7.86
CA GLN A 513 -14.34 -10.62 -8.16
C GLN A 513 -15.26 -10.99 -6.99
N ARG A 514 -14.74 -11.31 -5.81
CA ARG A 514 -15.55 -11.59 -4.61
C ARG A 514 -16.30 -10.36 -4.12
N SER A 515 -17.44 -10.63 -3.47
CA SER A 515 -18.23 -9.60 -2.81
C SER A 515 -17.52 -9.06 -1.58
N SER A 516 -17.59 -7.75 -1.40
CA SER A 516 -17.13 -7.07 -0.18
C SER A 516 -18.19 -7.02 0.92
N ARG A 517 -19.42 -7.46 0.64
CA ARG A 517 -20.54 -7.42 1.61
C ARG A 517 -20.25 -8.34 2.78
N ILE A 518 -20.66 -7.91 3.95
CA ILE A 518 -20.56 -8.69 5.19
C ILE A 518 -21.90 -9.35 5.42
N PRO A 519 -21.95 -10.69 5.60
CA PRO A 519 -23.18 -11.37 5.98
C PRO A 519 -23.76 -10.83 7.28
N GLU A 520 -25.07 -10.74 7.34
CA GLU A 520 -25.77 -10.32 8.56
C GLU A 520 -25.39 -11.23 9.74
N GLY A 521 -25.13 -10.63 10.90
CA GLY A 521 -24.73 -11.35 12.11
C GLY A 521 -23.26 -11.79 12.18
N MET A 522 -22.44 -11.57 11.14
CA MET A 522 -21.01 -11.87 11.21
C MET A 522 -20.30 -10.88 12.13
N LYS A 523 -19.62 -11.40 13.17
CA LYS A 523 -18.92 -10.60 14.17
C LYS A 523 -17.57 -10.10 13.63
N GLU A 524 -17.12 -8.94 14.10
CA GLU A 524 -15.88 -8.27 13.68
C GLU A 524 -14.63 -9.18 13.63
N PRO A 525 -14.33 -10.06 14.58
CA PRO A 525 -13.16 -10.95 14.49
C PRO A 525 -13.24 -11.89 13.27
N ALA A 526 -14.43 -12.39 12.93
CA ALA A 526 -14.63 -13.25 11.76
C ALA A 526 -14.48 -12.44 10.45
N VAL A 527 -14.96 -11.20 10.41
CA VAL A 527 -14.79 -10.29 9.28
C VAL A 527 -13.31 -10.02 9.04
N ARG A 528 -12.53 -9.72 10.09
CA ARG A 528 -11.08 -9.50 9.98
C ARG A 528 -10.35 -10.74 9.49
N ALA A 529 -10.68 -11.91 10.04
CA ALA A 529 -10.08 -13.18 9.61
C ALA A 529 -10.37 -13.46 8.13
N LEU A 530 -11.62 -13.26 7.69
CA LEU A 530 -12.04 -13.44 6.31
C LEU A 530 -11.33 -12.46 5.36
N THR A 531 -11.17 -11.20 5.78
CA THR A 531 -10.43 -10.17 5.02
C THR A 531 -8.95 -10.52 4.94
N ALA A 532 -8.34 -10.97 6.04
CA ALA A 532 -6.93 -11.35 6.09
C ALA A 532 -6.61 -12.58 5.21
N ALA A 533 -7.57 -13.48 5.01
CA ALA A 533 -7.46 -14.65 4.15
C ALA A 533 -7.94 -14.40 2.70
N TYR A 534 -8.22 -13.15 2.31
CA TYR A 534 -8.78 -12.77 0.99
C TYR A 534 -10.09 -13.46 0.65
N GLY A 535 -10.84 -13.89 1.65
CA GLY A 535 -12.13 -14.56 1.46
C GLY A 535 -13.27 -13.61 1.09
N ARG A 536 -13.05 -12.29 1.13
CA ARG A 536 -13.97 -11.25 0.66
C ARG A 536 -13.27 -10.28 -0.26
N GLY A 537 -14.04 -9.66 -1.14
CA GLY A 537 -13.54 -8.64 -2.07
C GLY A 537 -13.09 -7.36 -1.38
N PRO A 538 -12.34 -6.51 -2.11
CA PRO A 538 -11.88 -5.24 -1.60
C PRO A 538 -13.04 -4.30 -1.25
N MET A 539 -12.87 -3.53 -0.19
CA MET A 539 -13.73 -2.39 0.12
C MET A 539 -12.82 -1.23 0.54
N ARG A 540 -12.78 -0.20 -0.25
CA ARG A 540 -11.99 0.98 0.02
C ARG A 540 -12.69 2.23 -0.47
N LEU A 541 -12.28 3.38 0.06
CA LEU A 541 -12.67 4.65 -0.52
C LEU A 541 -12.08 4.81 -1.91
N MET A 542 -12.81 5.51 -2.76
CA MET A 542 -12.30 6.01 -4.01
C MET A 542 -11.15 6.98 -3.70
N ARG A 543 -10.01 6.82 -4.37
CA ARG A 543 -8.89 7.75 -4.24
C ARG A 543 -9.31 9.14 -4.75
N ALA A 544 -8.70 10.19 -4.23
CA ALA A 544 -9.11 11.57 -4.51
C ALA A 544 -9.09 11.90 -6.01
N GLU A 545 -8.06 11.46 -6.74
CA GLU A 545 -7.94 11.65 -8.20
C GLU A 545 -9.00 10.85 -8.98
N VAL A 546 -9.28 9.63 -8.56
CA VAL A 546 -10.33 8.79 -9.17
C VAL A 546 -11.71 9.40 -8.94
N PHE A 547 -11.91 9.96 -7.75
CA PHE A 547 -13.13 10.67 -7.38
C PHE A 547 -13.31 11.94 -8.23
N TYR A 548 -12.26 12.74 -8.37
CA TYR A 548 -12.27 13.93 -9.22
C TYR A 548 -12.56 13.60 -10.69
N ALA A 549 -11.85 12.62 -11.25
CA ALA A 549 -12.05 12.16 -12.61
C ALA A 549 -13.48 11.62 -12.83
N SER A 550 -14.04 10.91 -11.83
CA SER A 550 -15.42 10.41 -11.87
C SER A 550 -16.45 11.54 -11.80
N LEU A 551 -16.23 12.58 -10.99
CA LEU A 551 -17.09 13.75 -10.97
C LEU A 551 -17.04 14.50 -12.30
N ARG A 552 -15.85 14.70 -12.88
CA ARG A 552 -15.70 15.30 -14.22
C ARG A 552 -16.43 14.51 -15.31
N GLN A 553 -16.39 13.18 -15.24
CA GLN A 553 -17.12 12.30 -16.16
C GLN A 553 -18.64 12.53 -16.11
N VAL A 554 -19.17 12.89 -14.95
CA VAL A 554 -20.62 13.03 -14.71
C VAL A 554 -21.10 14.48 -14.90
N TYR A 555 -20.30 15.45 -14.45
CA TYR A 555 -20.68 16.87 -14.52
C TYR A 555 -20.20 17.56 -15.79
N GLY A 556 -19.11 17.10 -16.39
CA GLY A 556 -18.46 17.78 -17.50
C GLY A 556 -17.65 18.99 -17.07
N GLY A 557 -17.13 19.73 -18.06
CA GLY A 557 -16.32 20.93 -17.85
C GLY A 557 -14.82 20.61 -17.78
N ASP A 558 -14.00 21.52 -18.33
CA ASP A 558 -12.55 21.38 -18.32
C ASP A 558 -11.96 21.59 -16.91
N GLU A 559 -12.68 22.34 -16.06
CA GLU A 559 -12.28 22.63 -14.69
C GLU A 559 -13.48 22.50 -13.74
N LEU A 560 -13.52 21.41 -12.98
CA LEU A 560 -14.39 21.28 -11.84
C LEU A 560 -13.70 21.98 -10.66
N ASP A 561 -13.89 23.31 -10.59
CA ASP A 561 -13.37 24.09 -9.47
C ASP A 561 -14.20 23.80 -8.22
N LEU A 562 -13.69 22.89 -7.38
CA LEU A 562 -14.30 22.50 -6.11
C LEU A 562 -13.58 23.17 -4.92
N ARG A 563 -12.96 24.34 -5.13
CA ARG A 563 -12.35 25.08 -4.02
C ARG A 563 -13.38 25.32 -2.92
N VAL A 564 -12.97 25.06 -1.69
CA VAL A 564 -13.79 25.38 -0.52
C VAL A 564 -13.88 26.90 -0.41
N LEU A 565 -15.07 27.42 -0.63
CA LEU A 565 -15.34 28.83 -0.42
C LEU A 565 -15.43 29.10 1.09
N ASP A 566 -14.95 30.25 1.52
CA ASP A 566 -15.14 30.68 2.91
C ASP A 566 -16.64 30.92 3.22
N ALA A 567 -16.94 31.23 4.49
CA ALA A 567 -18.30 31.44 4.95
C ALA A 567 -19.03 32.63 4.23
N LYS A 568 -18.27 33.44 3.44
CA LYS A 568 -18.80 34.57 2.65
C LYS A 568 -18.95 34.21 1.16
N GLY A 569 -18.58 33.00 0.75
CA GLY A 569 -18.59 32.59 -0.66
C GLY A 569 -17.45 33.21 -1.47
N GLU A 570 -16.44 33.77 -0.83
CA GLU A 570 -15.24 34.28 -1.46
C GLU A 570 -14.13 33.19 -1.44
N ASN A 571 -13.31 33.16 -2.50
CA ASN A 571 -12.11 32.37 -2.48
C ASN A 571 -11.26 32.81 -1.31
N THR A 572 -10.96 31.89 -0.39
CA THR A 572 -9.93 32.17 0.62
C THR A 572 -8.65 32.44 -0.14
N LYS A 573 -8.35 33.73 -0.29
CA LYS A 573 -7.05 34.22 -0.73
C LYS A 573 -6.03 33.97 0.40
N GLY A 574 -5.80 32.71 0.70
CA GLY A 574 -4.56 32.26 1.26
C GLY A 574 -3.54 32.39 0.14
N GLU A 575 -2.50 33.13 0.40
CA GLU A 575 -1.41 33.50 -0.48
C GLU A 575 -1.16 32.48 -1.59
N SER A 576 -1.28 32.95 -2.81
CA SER A 576 -1.09 32.27 -4.07
C SER A 576 0.13 31.37 -4.09
N PHE A 577 -0.03 30.10 -3.77
CA PHE A 577 0.83 29.04 -4.26
C PHE A 577 0.10 28.30 -5.37
N SER A 578 -0.01 28.96 -6.51
CA SER A 578 -0.55 28.35 -7.72
C SER A 578 0.48 27.40 -8.37
N VAL A 579 0.77 26.30 -7.71
CA VAL A 579 1.39 25.15 -8.33
C VAL A 579 0.33 24.04 -8.35
N GLY A 580 -0.71 24.26 -9.19
CA GLY A 580 -1.70 23.23 -9.41
C GLY A 580 -3.08 23.79 -9.73
N GLY A 581 -3.66 23.28 -10.80
CA GLY A 581 -5.04 23.58 -11.16
C GLY A 581 -6.06 23.00 -10.17
N PRO A 582 -7.37 23.16 -10.45
CA PRO A 582 -8.48 22.71 -9.59
C PRO A 582 -8.41 21.25 -9.15
N GLU A 583 -7.85 20.37 -9.98
CA GLU A 583 -7.64 18.97 -9.65
C GLU A 583 -6.69 18.77 -8.47
N GLN A 584 -5.56 19.48 -8.45
CA GLN A 584 -4.59 19.32 -7.37
C GLN A 584 -5.11 19.85 -6.05
N GLU A 585 -5.90 20.90 -6.08
CA GLU A 585 -6.55 21.43 -4.88
C GLU A 585 -7.63 20.47 -4.35
N PHE A 586 -8.42 19.90 -5.26
CA PHE A 586 -9.36 18.85 -4.92
C PHE A 586 -8.65 17.64 -4.29
N VAL A 587 -7.61 17.14 -4.95
CA VAL A 587 -6.82 16.01 -4.45
C VAL A 587 -6.24 16.34 -3.07
N ARG A 588 -5.73 17.56 -2.86
CA ARG A 588 -5.23 17.97 -1.54
C ARG A 588 -6.31 17.99 -0.47
N THR A 589 -7.53 18.42 -0.81
CA THR A 589 -8.68 18.46 0.11
C THR A 589 -9.19 17.07 0.46
N PHE A 590 -9.16 16.13 -0.51
CA PHE A 590 -9.70 14.79 -0.39
C PHE A 590 -8.61 13.70 -0.26
N CYS A 591 -7.33 14.09 -0.20
CA CYS A 591 -6.25 13.15 -0.01
C CYS A 591 -6.40 12.47 1.35
N ILE A 592 -6.46 11.15 1.32
CA ILE A 592 -6.34 10.32 2.50
C ILE A 592 -4.86 10.32 2.86
N ASP A 593 -4.53 10.69 4.09
CA ASP A 593 -3.18 10.47 4.62
C ASP A 593 -2.81 9.02 4.32
N LYS A 594 -1.56 8.77 3.89
CA LYS A 594 -1.09 7.46 3.36
C LYS A 594 -1.13 6.35 4.44
N GLY A 595 -2.26 6.24 5.13
CA GLY A 595 -2.63 5.16 6.02
C GLY A 595 -3.06 3.90 5.27
N ASP A 596 -3.60 2.95 5.99
CA ASP A 596 -4.21 1.75 5.40
C ASP A 596 -5.33 2.17 4.44
N ALA A 597 -5.26 1.74 3.18
CA ALA A 597 -6.28 2.05 2.16
C ALA A 597 -7.68 1.54 2.53
N THR A 598 -7.79 0.74 3.58
CA THR A 598 -9.05 0.24 4.14
C THR A 598 -9.62 1.12 5.25
N GLU A 599 -8.85 2.08 5.77
CA GLU A 599 -9.34 3.02 6.79
C GLU A 599 -10.07 4.20 6.14
N TYR A 600 -11.31 4.42 6.57
CA TYR A 600 -12.13 5.53 6.12
C TYR A 600 -11.69 6.82 6.81
N VAL A 601 -11.08 7.73 6.09
CA VAL A 601 -10.60 9.02 6.60
C VAL A 601 -11.24 10.20 5.86
N HIS A 602 -12.55 10.15 5.59
CA HIS A 602 -13.29 11.33 5.16
C HIS A 602 -13.90 12.04 6.37
N GLY A 603 -13.30 13.16 6.73
CA GLY A 603 -13.79 14.00 7.80
C GLY A 603 -14.99 14.87 7.40
N ILE A 604 -15.48 15.65 8.35
CA ILE A 604 -16.55 16.64 8.19
C ILE A 604 -16.26 17.63 7.06
N PRO A 605 -15.03 18.20 6.90
CA PRO A 605 -14.74 19.15 5.83
C PRO A 605 -15.00 18.62 4.42
N GLN A 606 -14.56 17.41 4.12
CA GLN A 606 -14.77 16.76 2.82
C GLN A 606 -16.25 16.54 2.54
N ARG A 607 -17.00 16.12 3.58
CA ARG A 607 -18.44 15.92 3.46
C ARG A 607 -19.18 17.22 3.21
N LEU A 608 -18.81 18.27 3.92
CA LEU A 608 -19.39 19.60 3.72
C LEU A 608 -19.05 20.18 2.34
N ALA A 609 -17.83 19.97 1.85
CA ALA A 609 -17.43 20.38 0.50
C ALA A 609 -18.36 19.72 -0.54
N MET A 610 -18.62 18.42 -0.44
CA MET A 610 -19.52 17.71 -1.36
C MET A 610 -20.97 18.17 -1.27
N LEU A 611 -21.46 18.43 -0.06
CA LEU A 611 -22.87 18.81 0.15
C LEU A 611 -23.19 20.23 -0.28
N ASN A 612 -22.24 21.15 -0.13
CA ASN A 612 -22.49 22.59 -0.26
C ASN A 612 -21.86 23.22 -1.52
N HIS A 613 -21.11 22.45 -2.31
CA HIS A 613 -20.39 23.04 -3.44
C HIS A 613 -21.33 23.53 -4.54
N PRO A 614 -21.32 24.84 -4.89
CA PRO A 614 -22.25 25.40 -5.84
C PRO A 614 -22.23 24.74 -7.22
N ARG A 615 -21.07 24.27 -7.69
CA ARG A 615 -20.94 23.61 -9.01
C ARG A 615 -21.70 22.29 -9.07
N LEU A 616 -21.74 21.55 -7.96
CA LEU A 616 -22.48 20.28 -7.88
C LEU A 616 -24.02 20.48 -7.85
N LEU A 617 -24.47 21.71 -7.57
CA LEU A 617 -25.89 22.06 -7.52
C LEU A 617 -26.37 22.79 -8.78
N LYS A 618 -25.46 23.45 -9.54
CA LYS A 618 -25.86 24.41 -10.59
C LYS A 618 -26.06 23.82 -11.98
N GLY A 619 -25.46 22.69 -12.31
CA GLY A 619 -25.63 22.11 -13.65
C GLY A 619 -24.61 21.03 -13.99
N SER A 620 -24.96 20.23 -14.98
CA SER A 620 -24.09 19.21 -15.57
C SER A 620 -24.14 19.35 -17.08
N ASP A 621 -23.01 19.73 -17.67
CA ASP A 621 -22.87 19.84 -19.13
C ASP A 621 -23.12 18.48 -19.81
N VAL A 622 -22.79 17.37 -19.10
CA VAL A 622 -23.00 16.00 -19.60
C VAL A 622 -24.48 15.62 -19.60
N LEU A 623 -25.22 16.00 -18.56
CA LEU A 623 -26.67 15.80 -18.52
C LEU A 623 -27.37 16.65 -19.60
N ASP A 624 -26.96 17.88 -19.78
CA ASP A 624 -27.49 18.77 -20.82
C ASP A 624 -27.12 18.26 -22.22
N ALA A 625 -25.91 17.75 -22.41
CA ALA A 625 -25.50 17.11 -23.67
C ALA A 625 -26.31 15.85 -23.99
N PHE A 626 -26.68 15.07 -22.97
CA PHE A 626 -27.59 13.92 -23.15
C PHE A 626 -29.00 14.37 -23.54
N ARG A 627 -29.51 15.41 -22.94
CA ARG A 627 -30.88 15.92 -23.18
C ARG A 627 -31.04 16.62 -24.53
N ARG A 628 -30.01 17.29 -25.06
CA ARG A 628 -30.05 18.02 -26.33
C ARG A 628 -30.39 17.17 -27.54
N PRO A 629 -29.71 16.05 -27.82
CA PRO A 629 -29.99 15.18 -28.95
C PRO A 629 -31.23 14.29 -28.73
N THR A 630 -31.69 14.14 -27.48
CA THR A 630 -32.84 13.35 -27.09
C THR A 630 -33.93 14.17 -26.39
N PRO A 631 -34.48 15.24 -27.03
CA PRO A 631 -35.42 16.12 -26.36
C PRO A 631 -36.75 15.43 -25.96
N LYS A 632 -36.99 14.22 -26.44
CA LYS A 632 -38.15 13.38 -26.11
C LYS A 632 -37.85 12.25 -25.12
N ALA A 633 -36.65 12.25 -24.50
CA ALA A 633 -36.34 11.26 -23.49
C ALA A 633 -37.36 11.34 -22.35
N SER A 634 -37.95 10.20 -22.02
CA SER A 634 -38.87 10.13 -20.88
C SER A 634 -38.16 10.37 -19.56
N PRO A 635 -38.87 10.81 -18.50
CA PRO A 635 -38.28 10.91 -17.16
C PRO A 635 -37.57 9.63 -16.72
N ASP A 636 -38.13 8.47 -17.02
CA ASP A 636 -37.52 7.17 -16.68
C ASP A 636 -36.19 6.94 -17.40
N GLN A 637 -36.08 7.33 -18.68
CA GLN A 637 -34.83 7.23 -19.43
C GLN A 637 -33.76 8.16 -18.86
N ILE A 638 -34.13 9.36 -18.43
CA ILE A 638 -33.19 10.29 -17.81
C ILE A 638 -32.72 9.75 -16.43
N VAL A 639 -33.64 9.23 -15.65
CA VAL A 639 -33.31 8.61 -14.34
C VAL A 639 -32.37 7.41 -14.55
N GLU A 640 -32.68 6.51 -15.49
CA GLU A 640 -31.81 5.38 -15.79
C GLU A 640 -30.42 5.84 -16.21
N TRP A 641 -30.33 6.86 -17.07
CA TRP A 641 -29.05 7.43 -17.49
C TRP A 641 -28.25 8.00 -16.31
N LEU A 642 -28.89 8.68 -15.36
CA LEU A 642 -28.25 9.21 -14.14
C LEU A 642 -27.66 8.08 -13.29
N TYR A 643 -28.40 6.97 -13.10
CA TYR A 643 -27.90 5.82 -12.33
C TYR A 643 -26.75 5.11 -13.06
N LEU A 644 -26.85 4.92 -14.36
CA LEU A 644 -25.78 4.29 -15.17
C LEU A 644 -24.50 5.13 -15.13
N SER A 645 -24.61 6.46 -15.29
CA SER A 645 -23.44 7.37 -15.33
C SER A 645 -22.76 7.57 -13.96
N THR A 646 -23.51 7.42 -12.85
CA THR A 646 -22.98 7.63 -11.51
C THR A 646 -22.64 6.32 -10.79
N LEU A 647 -23.60 5.39 -10.71
CA LEU A 647 -23.49 4.14 -9.95
C LEU A 647 -23.17 2.92 -10.82
N SER A 648 -23.08 3.11 -12.13
CA SER A 648 -22.77 2.05 -13.14
C SER A 648 -23.77 0.88 -13.12
N ARG A 649 -24.99 1.14 -12.69
CA ARG A 649 -26.10 0.19 -12.60
C ARG A 649 -27.44 0.86 -12.91
N ARG A 650 -28.45 0.05 -13.22
CA ARG A 650 -29.83 0.53 -13.31
C ARG A 650 -30.41 0.80 -11.91
N PRO A 651 -31.37 1.73 -11.79
CA PRO A 651 -32.13 1.91 -10.56
C PRO A 651 -32.95 0.63 -10.24
N THR A 652 -33.10 0.32 -8.96
CA THR A 652 -34.07 -0.68 -8.51
C THR A 652 -35.49 -0.14 -8.65
N ASP A 653 -36.50 -1.03 -8.58
CA ASP A 653 -37.91 -0.60 -8.66
C ASP A 653 -38.29 0.39 -7.58
N LEU A 654 -37.76 0.22 -6.37
CA LEU A 654 -37.96 1.17 -5.26
C LEU A 654 -37.31 2.54 -5.59
N GLU A 655 -36.04 2.54 -6.01
CA GLU A 655 -35.35 3.79 -6.37
C GLU A 655 -36.03 4.50 -7.55
N ARG A 656 -36.54 3.74 -8.52
CA ARG A 656 -37.30 4.30 -9.63
C ARG A 656 -38.60 4.95 -9.14
N SER A 657 -39.36 4.28 -8.26
CA SER A 657 -40.62 4.80 -7.72
C SER A 657 -40.39 6.04 -6.84
N GLU A 658 -39.38 6.02 -5.97
CA GLU A 658 -39.04 7.17 -5.11
C GLU A 658 -38.58 8.38 -5.93
N THR A 659 -37.73 8.17 -6.95
CA THR A 659 -37.26 9.23 -7.83
C THR A 659 -38.42 9.83 -8.64
N LYS A 660 -39.34 9.00 -9.12
CA LYS A 660 -40.55 9.44 -9.82
C LYS A 660 -41.43 10.31 -8.91
N ALA A 661 -41.73 9.85 -7.70
CA ALA A 661 -42.50 10.61 -6.72
C ALA A 661 -41.84 11.95 -6.34
N PHE A 662 -40.52 12.02 -6.31
CA PHE A 662 -39.79 13.28 -6.15
C PHE A 662 -39.97 14.21 -7.36
N LEU A 663 -39.82 13.70 -8.57
CA LEU A 663 -39.95 14.50 -9.82
C LEU A 663 -41.38 14.94 -10.10
N GLU A 664 -42.41 14.25 -9.59
CA GLU A 664 -43.81 14.72 -9.62
C GLU A 664 -44.00 15.97 -8.77
N LYS A 665 -43.29 16.09 -7.64
CA LYS A 665 -43.31 17.27 -6.75
C LYS A 665 -42.36 18.41 -7.21
N SER A 666 -41.31 18.05 -7.91
CA SER A 666 -40.28 18.98 -8.40
C SER A 666 -39.94 18.65 -9.86
N PRO A 667 -40.80 19.03 -10.80
CA PRO A 667 -40.64 18.69 -12.21
C PRO A 667 -39.30 19.15 -12.79
N ASN A 668 -38.61 18.26 -13.52
CA ASN A 668 -37.33 18.54 -14.18
C ASN A 668 -36.12 18.76 -13.25
N ASP A 669 -36.24 18.55 -11.93
CA ASP A 669 -35.14 18.75 -10.97
C ASP A 669 -34.18 17.53 -10.94
N TYR A 670 -33.71 17.14 -12.12
CA TYR A 670 -32.74 16.07 -12.30
C TYR A 670 -31.39 16.36 -11.66
N MET A 671 -31.06 17.64 -11.43
CA MET A 671 -29.82 18.01 -10.76
C MET A 671 -29.79 17.61 -9.30
N ARG A 672 -30.91 17.71 -8.59
CA ARG A 672 -30.98 17.17 -7.21
C ARG A 672 -30.91 15.66 -7.17
N VAL A 673 -31.48 14.98 -8.16
CA VAL A 673 -31.29 13.52 -8.30
C VAL A 673 -29.81 13.21 -8.48
N LEU A 674 -29.14 13.86 -9.42
CA LEU A 674 -27.70 13.69 -9.65
C LEU A 674 -26.87 13.97 -8.39
N TRP A 675 -27.12 15.11 -7.74
CA TRP A 675 -26.47 15.49 -6.49
C TRP A 675 -26.67 14.42 -5.40
N SER A 676 -27.88 13.88 -5.27
CA SER A 676 -28.15 12.81 -4.29
C SER A 676 -27.35 11.55 -4.59
N LEU A 677 -27.21 11.17 -5.84
CA LEU A 677 -26.49 9.96 -6.27
C LEU A 677 -24.98 10.08 -5.99
N VAL A 678 -24.34 11.21 -6.30
CA VAL A 678 -22.90 11.38 -6.07
C VAL A 678 -22.56 11.55 -4.57
N ASN A 679 -23.54 11.88 -3.74
CA ASN A 679 -23.39 11.95 -2.29
C ASN A 679 -23.69 10.62 -1.57
N ARG A 680 -24.07 9.56 -2.27
CA ARG A 680 -24.25 8.23 -1.68
C ARG A 680 -22.90 7.60 -1.31
N SER A 681 -22.88 6.81 -0.23
CA SER A 681 -21.71 5.99 0.11
C SER A 681 -21.34 5.00 -1.02
N GLU A 682 -22.34 4.54 -1.77
CA GLU A 682 -22.15 3.68 -2.95
C GLU A 682 -21.31 4.37 -4.03
N TYR A 683 -21.44 5.69 -4.21
CA TYR A 683 -20.60 6.43 -5.17
C TYR A 683 -19.15 6.57 -4.69
N LEU A 684 -18.94 6.75 -3.38
CA LEU A 684 -17.62 6.98 -2.79
C LEU A 684 -16.78 5.70 -2.62
N LEU A 685 -17.43 4.54 -2.61
CA LEU A 685 -16.77 3.26 -2.33
C LEU A 685 -16.44 2.49 -3.62
N VAL A 686 -15.24 1.90 -3.62
CA VAL A 686 -14.86 0.79 -4.50
C VAL A 686 -15.12 -0.50 -3.73
N ARG A 687 -16.05 -1.30 -4.22
CA ARG A 687 -16.50 -2.51 -3.53
C ARG A 687 -16.80 -3.66 -4.48
#